data_344a98722ba463f30e440a4109e4ce35
#
_entry.id   344a98722ba463f30e440a4109e4ce35
#
_cell.length_a   1.000
_cell.length_b   1.000
_cell.length_c   1.000
_cell.angle_alpha   90.00
_cell.angle_beta   90.00
_cell.angle_gamma   90.00
#
_symmetry.space_group_name_H-M   'P 1'
#
loop_
_entity.id
_entity.type
_entity.pdbx_description
1 polymer ?
#
loop_
_entity_poly.entity_id
_entity_poly.type
_entity_poly.pdbx_seq_one_letter_code
_entity_poly.pdbx_strand_id
1 'polypeptide(L)'
;MSFKPFKYALLAAGFGSAALLPFWSFAESAPAPKRERTEIHFSADQVEENSETKVITATGNVNIVREGTTLKADKITYDRKNDKITADGHVNIIQPDGTTVFADSAELEDKMSKGAIHEVKMILADESRVAARRIKQSENKNKYFFYGVYSPCDVCEDNPSPLWQIKARKITHDAANKDVYYQDAFIQIKDIPVFYTPFMSHPDPTVKRRSGFLPPSMRSTSYLGSSLELRYFWNISDHEDLLFSPLLSADQGVVWGGRYRKMLYNGELNLSGSYMKDKDTDENRYGIFANGRYEINDLWLGSFDINYASDSSYLKDLSLPGKTETWLTSHAALERFENRDYAAVEAYSYKLVSYSLKEYHASEFEKRDYSKPYILPLITYEHIGEANNYGAYFKNTVSTASVYRERDETKTQRATMINSWNLPYTSPYGEKYKFVASVKSDVYYIDKYVNDYDNSYTGAVGRVFPQAGLEWRLPFVKATESSRQIIEPIIVAVAAPNGGNKINKIPNEDSLNAQLDDTNILNLDRYNGYDRNDTGSRISYGFNWSSYGNIIGRTSMFIAQSYYFDEDESFSQSLGDNSHFSDYVGRVYASPASYLDFNYRFRIDRTDYSLKYNEINAKIGPDVLSAYIAFTSIKGRKDDRADSGLYFFDGYRERKELYTSIQAKISRDWRITAYNRQDLTKGSVGSLEHGGKIIYEDECFKLVFDIHKYNSTDPDYEDGYEYSATFLLKTLGGIGSN
;
A
#
# COMPACT_ATOMS: atom_id res chain seq x y z
N MET A 1 -21.47 25.48 -32.34
CA MET A 1 -20.54 26.60 -32.58
C MET A 1 -19.11 26.04 -32.75
N SER A 2 -18.50 26.42 -33.84
CA SER A 2 -17.30 25.86 -34.44
C SER A 2 -16.04 26.18 -33.62
N PHE A 3 -15.26 25.16 -33.23
CA PHE A 3 -13.93 25.34 -32.69
C PHE A 3 -12.89 25.36 -33.82
N LYS A 4 -12.12 26.44 -33.92
CA LYS A 4 -10.93 26.53 -34.78
C LYS A 4 -9.69 26.05 -34.03
N PRO A 5 -8.75 25.38 -34.70
CA PRO A 5 -7.52 24.89 -34.06
C PRO A 5 -6.45 25.99 -33.99
N PHE A 6 -5.76 26.07 -32.85
CA PHE A 6 -4.56 26.90 -32.66
C PHE A 6 -3.34 26.18 -33.25
N LYS A 7 -2.65 26.89 -34.19
CA LYS A 7 -1.34 26.47 -34.72
C LYS A 7 -0.24 26.95 -33.78
N TYR A 8 0.62 26.07 -33.33
CA TYR A 8 1.88 26.42 -32.69
C TYR A 8 2.99 26.51 -33.73
N ALA A 9 3.70 27.64 -33.75
CA ALA A 9 4.91 27.87 -34.51
C ALA A 9 6.12 27.32 -33.76
N LEU A 10 6.90 26.45 -34.43
CA LEU A 10 8.23 26.03 -33.98
C LEU A 10 9.24 27.15 -34.23
N LEU A 11 9.92 27.58 -33.17
CA LEU A 11 11.16 28.36 -33.25
C LEU A 11 12.35 27.39 -33.22
N ALA A 12 13.07 27.31 -34.35
CA ALA A 12 14.34 26.62 -34.48
C ALA A 12 15.45 27.52 -33.97
N ALA A 13 16.19 27.07 -32.94
CA ALA A 13 17.45 27.66 -32.52
C ALA A 13 18.60 26.81 -33.05
N GLY A 14 19.46 27.47 -33.86
CA GLY A 14 20.58 26.84 -34.49
C GLY A 14 21.73 26.52 -33.53
N PHE A 15 22.32 25.37 -33.72
CA PHE A 15 23.56 24.97 -33.08
C PHE A 15 24.75 25.26 -34.02
N GLY A 16 25.67 26.09 -33.56
CA GLY A 16 26.94 26.37 -34.19
C GLY A 16 27.88 25.19 -34.10
N SER A 17 28.50 24.90 -35.23
CA SER A 17 29.55 23.90 -35.44
C SER A 17 30.84 24.28 -34.71
N ALA A 18 31.29 23.50 -33.73
CA ALA A 18 32.65 23.54 -33.21
C ALA A 18 33.49 22.45 -33.88
N ALA A 19 34.56 22.88 -34.56
CA ALA A 19 35.53 22.03 -35.24
C ALA A 19 36.33 21.20 -34.23
N LEU A 20 36.33 19.87 -34.39
CA LEU A 20 37.18 18.92 -33.69
C LEU A 20 38.51 18.78 -34.43
N LEU A 21 39.59 19.21 -33.79
CA LEU A 21 40.94 18.85 -34.19
C LEU A 21 41.30 17.46 -33.64
N PRO A 22 41.96 16.58 -34.40
CA PRO A 22 42.34 15.27 -33.90
C PRO A 22 43.63 15.37 -33.06
N PHE A 23 43.55 15.05 -31.78
CA PHE A 23 44.73 14.73 -30.98
C PHE A 23 45.19 13.32 -31.31
N TRP A 24 46.33 13.19 -31.92
CA TRP A 24 47.07 11.94 -32.01
C TRP A 24 47.70 11.67 -30.63
N SER A 25 47.14 10.76 -29.84
CA SER A 25 47.84 10.18 -28.71
C SER A 25 48.60 8.93 -29.19
N PHE A 26 49.93 8.95 -29.00
CA PHE A 26 50.75 7.75 -29.14
C PHE A 26 50.26 6.73 -28.10
N ALA A 27 49.71 5.61 -28.58
CA ALA A 27 49.44 4.47 -27.76
C ALA A 27 50.77 3.81 -27.39
N GLU A 28 51.17 4.00 -26.15
CA GLU A 28 52.23 3.18 -25.54
C GLU A 28 51.70 1.76 -25.46
N SER A 29 52.38 0.80 -26.10
CA SER A 29 52.00 -0.62 -26.09
C SER A 29 52.01 -1.14 -24.64
N ALA A 30 50.83 -1.41 -24.10
CA ALA A 30 50.71 -2.11 -22.83
C ALA A 30 51.45 -3.44 -22.89
N PRO A 31 52.25 -3.80 -21.89
CA PRO A 31 52.91 -5.08 -21.83
C PRO A 31 51.86 -6.20 -21.86
N ALA A 32 52.13 -7.22 -22.68
CA ALA A 32 51.29 -8.39 -22.80
C ALA A 32 50.99 -8.98 -21.40
N PRO A 33 49.72 -9.36 -21.11
CA PRO A 33 49.42 -9.88 -19.80
C PRO A 33 50.27 -11.11 -19.50
N LYS A 34 51.01 -11.06 -18.43
CA LYS A 34 51.71 -12.24 -17.88
C LYS A 34 50.65 -13.31 -17.67
N ARG A 35 50.75 -14.44 -18.36
CA ARG A 35 49.99 -15.63 -18.05
C ARG A 35 50.29 -15.99 -16.60
N GLU A 36 49.38 -15.68 -15.69
CA GLU A 36 49.42 -16.22 -14.34
C GLU A 36 49.37 -17.74 -14.46
N ARG A 37 50.39 -18.41 -13.93
CA ARG A 37 50.35 -19.85 -13.79
C ARG A 37 49.31 -20.12 -12.69
N THR A 38 48.17 -20.62 -13.07
CA THR A 38 47.13 -21.04 -12.12
C THR A 38 47.68 -22.23 -11.33
N GLU A 39 47.93 -22.02 -10.06
CA GLU A 39 48.38 -23.09 -9.17
C GLU A 39 47.28 -24.13 -8.98
N ILE A 40 47.57 -25.39 -9.18
CA ILE A 40 46.68 -26.50 -8.92
C ILE A 40 47.14 -27.11 -7.58
N HIS A 41 46.30 -26.99 -6.56
CA HIS A 41 46.55 -27.72 -5.30
C HIS A 41 45.94 -29.10 -5.40
N PHE A 42 46.73 -30.10 -5.09
CA PHE A 42 46.36 -31.48 -5.27
C PHE A 42 46.75 -32.30 -4.02
N SER A 43 45.84 -33.15 -3.53
CA SER A 43 46.10 -34.11 -2.45
C SER A 43 45.38 -35.43 -2.72
N ALA A 44 46.02 -36.55 -2.39
CA ALA A 44 45.45 -37.90 -2.48
C ALA A 44 46.25 -38.84 -1.56
N ASP A 45 45.68 -40.01 -1.21
CA ASP A 45 46.39 -41.04 -0.42
C ASP A 45 47.46 -41.71 -1.24
N GLN A 46 47.23 -41.96 -2.53
CA GLN A 46 48.19 -42.58 -3.46
C GLN A 46 48.13 -41.87 -4.84
N VAL A 47 49.31 -41.64 -5.43
CA VAL A 47 49.46 -41.05 -6.76
C VAL A 47 50.43 -41.85 -7.62
N GLU A 48 50.00 -42.23 -8.80
CA GLU A 48 50.81 -42.93 -9.80
C GLU A 48 50.87 -42.11 -11.09
N GLU A 49 52.08 -41.91 -11.63
CA GLU A 49 52.29 -41.29 -12.92
C GLU A 49 52.84 -42.25 -13.94
N ASN A 50 52.18 -42.44 -15.06
CA ASN A 50 52.73 -43.16 -16.20
C ASN A 50 53.41 -42.19 -17.14
N SER A 51 54.74 -42.25 -17.20
CA SER A 51 55.61 -41.33 -17.99
C SER A 51 55.45 -41.48 -19.50
N GLU A 52 55.06 -42.66 -19.99
CA GLU A 52 54.84 -42.91 -21.42
C GLU A 52 53.52 -42.33 -21.90
N THR A 53 52.45 -42.56 -21.18
CA THR A 53 51.11 -42.10 -21.55
C THR A 53 50.82 -40.68 -21.08
N LYS A 54 51.62 -40.13 -20.15
CA LYS A 54 51.43 -38.84 -19.46
C LYS A 54 50.12 -38.77 -18.67
N VAL A 55 49.67 -39.90 -18.15
CA VAL A 55 48.48 -40.03 -17.34
C VAL A 55 48.86 -40.10 -15.88
N ILE A 56 48.24 -39.28 -15.07
CA ILE A 56 48.32 -39.29 -13.59
C ILE A 56 47.06 -39.90 -13.05
N THR A 57 47.20 -40.92 -12.20
CA THR A 57 46.09 -41.53 -11.46
C THR A 57 46.29 -41.30 -9.98
N ALA A 58 45.27 -40.69 -9.35
CA ALA A 58 45.21 -40.49 -7.90
C ALA A 58 44.08 -41.33 -7.33
N THR A 59 44.33 -41.97 -6.18
CA THR A 59 43.35 -42.81 -5.49
C THR A 59 43.33 -42.50 -3.99
N GLY A 60 42.15 -42.59 -3.39
CA GLY A 60 41.91 -42.35 -1.97
C GLY A 60 41.84 -40.86 -1.60
N ASN A 61 40.71 -40.40 -1.13
CA ASN A 61 40.47 -39.02 -0.67
C ASN A 61 41.03 -37.92 -1.59
N VAL A 62 40.90 -38.12 -2.90
CA VAL A 62 41.45 -37.19 -3.87
C VAL A 62 40.77 -35.82 -3.81
N ASN A 63 41.58 -34.77 -3.71
CA ASN A 63 41.07 -33.39 -3.69
C ASN A 63 41.93 -32.52 -4.63
N ILE A 64 41.29 -31.90 -5.61
CA ILE A 64 41.89 -30.96 -6.57
C ILE A 64 41.23 -29.60 -6.41
N VAL A 65 42.02 -28.53 -6.25
CA VAL A 65 41.55 -27.16 -6.23
C VAL A 65 42.17 -26.38 -7.38
N ARG A 66 41.36 -25.84 -8.25
CA ARG A 66 41.77 -25.03 -9.42
C ARG A 66 40.80 -23.89 -9.66
N GLU A 67 41.33 -22.68 -9.73
CA GLU A 67 40.52 -21.45 -10.01
C GLU A 67 39.28 -21.31 -9.10
N GLY A 68 39.45 -21.72 -7.80
CA GLY A 68 38.35 -21.68 -6.83
C GLY A 68 37.35 -22.85 -6.93
N THR A 69 37.44 -23.69 -7.95
CA THR A 69 36.67 -24.93 -8.06
C THR A 69 37.39 -26.06 -7.31
N THR A 70 36.67 -26.71 -6.42
CA THR A 70 37.16 -27.89 -5.68
C THR A 70 36.53 -29.15 -6.26
N LEU A 71 37.31 -30.14 -6.65
CA LEU A 71 36.87 -31.48 -7.10
C LEU A 71 37.38 -32.53 -6.13
N LYS A 72 36.47 -33.29 -5.54
CA LYS A 72 36.75 -34.44 -4.66
C LYS A 72 36.21 -35.71 -5.30
N ALA A 73 36.92 -36.83 -5.16
CA ALA A 73 36.46 -38.14 -5.62
C ALA A 73 37.29 -39.26 -4.96
N ASP A 74 36.85 -40.50 -5.10
CA ASP A 74 37.61 -41.68 -4.64
C ASP A 74 38.81 -41.95 -5.56
N LYS A 75 38.65 -41.69 -6.86
CA LYS A 75 39.72 -41.87 -7.87
C LYS A 75 39.62 -40.73 -8.92
N ILE A 76 40.77 -40.17 -9.26
CA ILE A 76 40.89 -39.18 -10.35
C ILE A 76 41.99 -39.57 -11.31
N THR A 77 41.73 -39.60 -12.58
CA THR A 77 42.70 -39.84 -13.65
C THR A 77 42.82 -38.56 -14.49
N TYR A 78 44.04 -38.05 -14.62
CA TYR A 78 44.31 -36.84 -15.44
C TYR A 78 45.23 -37.20 -16.62
N ASP A 79 44.67 -37.11 -17.81
CA ASP A 79 45.41 -37.20 -19.10
C ASP A 79 45.95 -35.81 -19.46
N ARG A 80 47.23 -35.59 -19.22
CA ARG A 80 47.92 -34.33 -19.54
C ARG A 80 47.97 -34.00 -21.04
N LYS A 81 47.92 -35.04 -21.91
CA LYS A 81 48.05 -34.88 -23.34
C LYS A 81 46.72 -34.29 -23.92
N ASN A 82 45.60 -34.75 -23.41
CA ASN A 82 44.27 -34.36 -23.90
C ASN A 82 43.59 -33.37 -22.97
N ASP A 83 44.24 -32.93 -21.87
CA ASP A 83 43.66 -32.08 -20.79
C ASP A 83 42.31 -32.63 -20.27
N LYS A 84 42.24 -33.96 -20.13
CA LYS A 84 41.00 -34.66 -19.70
C LYS A 84 41.17 -35.18 -18.30
N ILE A 85 40.19 -34.86 -17.45
CA ILE A 85 40.04 -35.38 -16.06
C ILE A 85 38.85 -36.33 -16.03
N THR A 86 39.07 -37.55 -15.52
CA THR A 86 37.99 -38.47 -15.19
C THR A 86 38.00 -38.70 -13.68
N ALA A 87 36.85 -38.44 -13.04
CA ALA A 87 36.65 -38.64 -11.60
C ALA A 87 35.59 -39.72 -11.41
N ASP A 88 35.89 -40.69 -10.56
CA ASP A 88 35.02 -41.84 -10.25
C ASP A 88 34.86 -42.00 -8.75
N GLY A 89 33.64 -42.33 -8.30
CA GLY A 89 33.25 -42.60 -6.93
C GLY A 89 33.13 -41.33 -6.07
N HIS A 90 31.99 -41.14 -5.44
CA HIS A 90 31.65 -40.01 -4.53
C HIS A 90 32.12 -38.63 -5.02
N VAL A 91 31.92 -38.39 -6.34
CA VAL A 91 32.36 -37.13 -6.95
C VAL A 91 31.61 -35.95 -6.32
N ASN A 92 32.36 -34.96 -5.83
CA ASN A 92 31.85 -33.73 -5.28
C ASN A 92 32.59 -32.52 -5.91
N ILE A 93 31.86 -31.65 -6.61
CA ILE A 93 32.42 -30.44 -7.26
C ILE A 93 31.79 -29.22 -6.59
N ILE A 94 32.64 -28.39 -5.98
CA ILE A 94 32.20 -27.12 -5.37
C ILE A 94 32.71 -25.97 -6.28
N GLN A 95 31.80 -25.20 -6.84
CA GLN A 95 32.11 -24.07 -7.72
C GLN A 95 32.27 -22.75 -6.91
N PRO A 96 32.98 -21.75 -7.45
CA PRO A 96 33.21 -20.47 -6.76
C PRO A 96 31.94 -19.70 -6.42
N ASP A 97 30.85 -19.94 -7.14
CA ASP A 97 29.52 -19.34 -6.90
C ASP A 97 28.73 -20.02 -5.75
N GLY A 98 29.29 -21.06 -5.13
CA GLY A 98 28.65 -21.85 -4.07
C GLY A 98 27.87 -23.07 -4.60
N THR A 99 27.72 -23.23 -5.92
CA THR A 99 27.06 -24.40 -6.51
C THR A 99 27.83 -25.67 -6.14
N THR A 100 27.14 -26.65 -5.57
CA THR A 100 27.69 -27.95 -5.19
C THR A 100 27.08 -29.06 -6.02
N VAL A 101 27.93 -29.89 -6.66
CA VAL A 101 27.52 -31.00 -7.51
C VAL A 101 27.96 -32.31 -6.90
N PHE A 102 27.08 -33.27 -6.73
CA PHE A 102 27.32 -34.64 -6.31
C PHE A 102 27.06 -35.58 -7.49
N ALA A 103 27.93 -36.52 -7.76
CA ALA A 103 27.78 -37.44 -8.88
C ALA A 103 28.49 -38.78 -8.63
N ASP A 104 28.15 -39.79 -9.43
CA ASP A 104 28.86 -41.08 -9.40
C ASP A 104 30.14 -41.02 -10.22
N SER A 105 30.12 -40.29 -11.36
CA SER A 105 31.31 -40.09 -12.17
C SER A 105 31.24 -38.75 -12.95
N ALA A 106 32.41 -38.21 -13.27
CA ALA A 106 32.54 -36.98 -14.07
C ALA A 106 33.71 -37.08 -15.06
N GLU A 107 33.48 -36.72 -16.29
CA GLU A 107 34.52 -36.49 -17.31
C GLU A 107 34.58 -34.99 -17.63
N LEU A 108 35.72 -34.36 -17.36
CA LEU A 108 35.94 -32.95 -17.53
C LEU A 108 37.12 -32.68 -18.47
N GLU A 109 36.98 -31.70 -19.33
CA GLU A 109 37.99 -31.29 -20.30
C GLU A 109 38.20 -29.77 -20.27
N ASP A 110 39.20 -29.27 -20.94
CA ASP A 110 39.49 -27.85 -21.11
C ASP A 110 39.43 -27.09 -19.78
N LYS A 111 40.33 -27.43 -18.88
CA LYS A 111 40.43 -26.85 -17.53
C LYS A 111 39.15 -26.96 -16.70
N MET A 112 38.40 -28.05 -16.81
CA MET A 112 37.12 -28.28 -16.17
C MET A 112 35.97 -27.41 -16.65
N SER A 113 36.12 -26.76 -17.80
CA SER A 113 35.08 -25.85 -18.36
C SER A 113 33.98 -26.55 -19.15
N LYS A 114 34.24 -27.73 -19.68
CA LYS A 114 33.28 -28.58 -20.41
C LYS A 114 33.38 -30.02 -19.97
N GLY A 115 32.33 -30.81 -20.20
CA GLY A 115 32.32 -32.24 -19.83
C GLY A 115 30.95 -32.88 -19.74
N ALA A 116 30.94 -34.09 -19.26
CA ALA A 116 29.73 -34.86 -18.96
C ALA A 116 29.83 -35.42 -17.51
N ILE A 117 28.72 -35.37 -16.80
CA ILE A 117 28.61 -35.87 -15.43
C ILE A 117 27.37 -36.76 -15.36
N HIS A 118 27.46 -37.89 -14.67
CA HIS A 118 26.43 -38.93 -14.63
C HIS A 118 25.84 -39.09 -13.21
N GLU A 119 24.53 -39.41 -13.15
CA GLU A 119 23.73 -39.55 -11.92
C GLU A 119 23.94 -38.38 -10.96
N VAL A 120 23.52 -37.22 -11.38
CA VAL A 120 23.88 -35.93 -10.77
C VAL A 120 22.80 -35.43 -9.84
N LYS A 121 23.22 -34.94 -8.68
CA LYS A 121 22.43 -34.07 -7.77
C LYS A 121 23.19 -32.76 -7.56
N MET A 122 22.52 -31.64 -7.70
CA MET A 122 23.13 -30.31 -7.53
C MET A 122 22.33 -29.48 -6.55
N ILE A 123 23.04 -28.69 -5.78
CA ILE A 123 22.50 -27.56 -5.01
C ILE A 123 23.08 -26.31 -5.65
N LEU A 124 22.21 -25.46 -6.19
CA LEU A 124 22.62 -24.21 -6.84
C LEU A 124 22.91 -23.12 -5.80
N ALA A 125 23.49 -22.03 -6.22
CA ALA A 125 23.86 -20.90 -5.35
C ALA A 125 22.63 -20.23 -4.65
N ASP A 126 21.43 -20.39 -5.20
CA ASP A 126 20.15 -19.93 -4.66
C ASP A 126 19.42 -21.01 -3.83
N GLU A 127 20.16 -22.08 -3.43
CA GLU A 127 19.66 -23.23 -2.69
C GLU A 127 18.68 -24.12 -3.45
N SER A 128 18.33 -23.78 -4.71
CA SER A 128 17.50 -24.67 -5.53
C SER A 128 18.25 -25.95 -5.91
N ARG A 129 17.50 -27.00 -6.15
CA ARG A 129 18.00 -28.35 -6.37
C ARG A 129 17.73 -28.83 -7.78
N VAL A 130 18.73 -29.44 -8.38
CA VAL A 130 18.63 -30.09 -9.68
C VAL A 130 19.12 -31.52 -9.56
N ALA A 131 18.36 -32.48 -10.07
CA ALA A 131 18.83 -33.85 -10.24
C ALA A 131 18.70 -34.22 -11.72
N ALA A 132 19.64 -34.99 -12.28
CA ALA A 132 19.57 -35.44 -13.66
C ALA A 132 20.36 -36.73 -13.85
N ARG A 133 19.89 -37.59 -14.76
CA ARG A 133 20.63 -38.79 -15.15
C ARG A 133 21.97 -38.44 -15.76
N ARG A 134 22.03 -37.36 -16.53
CA ARG A 134 23.27 -36.90 -17.17
C ARG A 134 23.22 -35.40 -17.40
N ILE A 135 24.36 -34.73 -17.11
CA ILE A 135 24.61 -33.33 -17.48
C ILE A 135 25.70 -33.31 -18.56
N LYS A 136 25.52 -32.44 -19.55
CA LYS A 136 26.55 -32.06 -20.52
C LYS A 136 26.75 -30.55 -20.48
N GLN A 137 27.97 -30.10 -20.27
CA GLN A 137 28.33 -28.69 -20.37
C GLN A 137 29.11 -28.44 -21.67
N SER A 138 28.74 -27.40 -22.42
CA SER A 138 29.40 -26.98 -23.65
C SER A 138 30.42 -25.86 -23.36
N GLU A 139 31.27 -25.55 -24.37
CA GLU A 139 32.25 -24.46 -24.33
C GLU A 139 31.60 -23.09 -24.02
N ASN A 140 30.37 -22.85 -24.47
CA ASN A 140 29.59 -21.64 -24.18
C ASN A 140 29.00 -21.60 -22.77
N LYS A 141 29.45 -22.48 -21.87
CA LYS A 141 28.96 -22.65 -20.50
C LYS A 141 27.48 -23.05 -20.40
N ASN A 142 26.83 -23.38 -21.51
CA ASN A 142 25.47 -23.90 -21.49
C ASN A 142 25.45 -25.31 -20.89
N LYS A 143 24.50 -25.56 -19.96
CA LYS A 143 24.34 -26.86 -19.30
C LYS A 143 23.08 -27.55 -19.83
N TYR A 144 23.21 -28.80 -20.24
CA TYR A 144 22.12 -29.65 -20.73
C TYR A 144 21.90 -30.79 -19.75
N PHE A 145 20.72 -30.85 -19.14
CA PHE A 145 20.31 -31.87 -18.19
C PHE A 145 19.35 -32.83 -18.91
N PHE A 146 19.66 -34.10 -18.93
CA PHE A 146 18.83 -35.15 -19.53
C PHE A 146 18.10 -35.91 -18.44
N TYR A 147 16.76 -36.04 -18.60
CA TYR A 147 15.86 -36.58 -17.59
C TYR A 147 16.04 -35.85 -16.25
N GLY A 148 15.92 -34.53 -16.35
CA GLY A 148 16.18 -33.63 -15.24
C GLY A 148 14.95 -33.36 -14.39
N VAL A 149 15.19 -33.09 -13.11
CA VAL A 149 14.22 -32.60 -12.14
C VAL A 149 14.79 -31.33 -11.54
N TYR A 150 14.00 -30.30 -11.49
CA TYR A 150 14.32 -29.03 -10.84
C TYR A 150 13.29 -28.76 -9.73
N SER A 151 13.75 -28.34 -8.56
CA SER A 151 12.90 -27.87 -7.48
C SER A 151 13.65 -26.82 -6.64
N PRO A 152 12.99 -25.72 -6.26
CA PRO A 152 13.52 -24.77 -5.28
C PRO A 152 13.18 -25.17 -3.85
N CYS A 153 12.36 -26.23 -3.66
CA CYS A 153 11.90 -26.64 -2.34
C CYS A 153 12.97 -27.44 -1.60
N ASP A 154 13.05 -27.21 -0.30
CA ASP A 154 13.89 -28.03 0.58
C ASP A 154 13.38 -29.47 0.65
N VAL A 155 14.32 -30.38 0.75
CA VAL A 155 14.08 -31.80 1.01
C VAL A 155 14.89 -32.22 2.23
N CYS A 156 14.32 -33.01 3.10
CA CYS A 156 14.95 -33.56 4.29
C CYS A 156 14.74 -35.07 4.35
N GLU A 157 15.42 -35.76 5.28
CA GLU A 157 15.34 -37.23 5.43
C GLU A 157 13.88 -37.67 5.66
N ASP A 158 13.10 -36.91 6.45
CA ASP A 158 11.70 -37.22 6.74
C ASP A 158 10.75 -36.91 5.57
N ASN A 159 11.16 -36.06 4.63
CA ASN A 159 10.39 -35.68 3.46
C ASN A 159 11.29 -35.57 2.22
N PRO A 160 11.63 -36.70 1.59
CA PRO A 160 12.59 -36.74 0.49
C PRO A 160 12.05 -36.21 -0.84
N SER A 161 10.71 -36.05 -0.96
CA SER A 161 10.06 -35.48 -2.15
C SER A 161 9.74 -34.01 -1.94
N PRO A 162 10.20 -33.10 -2.82
CA PRO A 162 9.89 -31.69 -2.71
C PRO A 162 8.38 -31.45 -2.87
N LEU A 163 7.88 -30.36 -2.27
CA LEU A 163 6.46 -30.01 -2.39
C LEU A 163 6.05 -29.87 -3.84
N TRP A 164 6.89 -29.21 -4.66
CA TRP A 164 6.69 -29.17 -6.10
C TRP A 164 8.03 -29.29 -6.86
N GLN A 165 7.95 -29.83 -8.06
CA GLN A 165 9.09 -30.00 -8.96
C GLN A 165 8.69 -29.95 -10.42
N ILE A 166 9.67 -29.61 -11.27
CA ILE A 166 9.55 -29.71 -12.72
C ILE A 166 10.40 -30.89 -13.17
N LYS A 167 9.76 -31.92 -13.69
CA LYS A 167 10.43 -33.08 -14.28
C LYS A 167 10.36 -32.98 -15.80
N ALA A 168 11.50 -32.99 -16.48
CA ALA A 168 11.54 -32.81 -17.92
C ALA A 168 12.48 -33.82 -18.60
N ARG A 169 12.20 -34.16 -19.85
CA ARG A 169 13.08 -35.00 -20.65
C ARG A 169 14.44 -34.31 -20.91
N LYS A 170 14.40 -32.99 -21.12
CA LYS A 170 15.59 -32.16 -21.26
C LYS A 170 15.40 -30.80 -20.62
N ILE A 171 16.36 -30.39 -19.82
CA ILE A 171 16.47 -29.02 -19.28
C ILE A 171 17.72 -28.40 -19.92
N THR A 172 17.62 -27.17 -20.42
CA THR A 172 18.74 -26.41 -20.96
C THR A 172 18.88 -25.12 -20.17
N HIS A 173 19.98 -24.96 -19.49
CA HIS A 173 20.37 -23.69 -18.88
C HIS A 173 21.27 -22.93 -19.85
N ASP A 174 20.76 -21.84 -20.39
CA ASP A 174 21.48 -20.93 -21.26
C ASP A 174 22.19 -19.87 -20.41
N ALA A 175 23.47 -20.03 -20.23
CA ALA A 175 24.26 -19.15 -19.39
C ALA A 175 24.40 -17.72 -19.95
N ALA A 176 24.36 -17.56 -21.28
CA ALA A 176 24.49 -16.26 -21.93
C ALA A 176 23.21 -15.42 -21.76
N ASN A 177 22.05 -16.02 -21.98
CA ASN A 177 20.75 -15.39 -21.88
C ASN A 177 20.17 -15.44 -20.47
N LYS A 178 20.77 -16.23 -19.58
CA LYS A 178 20.27 -16.49 -18.22
C LYS A 178 18.84 -17.02 -18.24
N ASP A 179 18.56 -18.00 -19.07
CA ASP A 179 17.28 -18.67 -19.23
C ASP A 179 17.37 -20.15 -19.00
N VAL A 180 16.32 -20.75 -18.44
CA VAL A 180 16.17 -22.18 -18.28
C VAL A 180 15.01 -22.65 -19.16
N TYR A 181 15.28 -23.54 -20.12
CA TYR A 181 14.31 -24.10 -21.06
C TYR A 181 14.04 -25.56 -20.71
N TYR A 182 12.78 -25.95 -20.75
CA TYR A 182 12.30 -27.31 -20.51
C TYR A 182 11.64 -27.87 -21.77
N GLN A 183 11.93 -29.12 -22.06
CA GLN A 183 11.28 -29.89 -23.13
C GLN A 183 10.59 -31.13 -22.54
N ASP A 184 9.33 -31.34 -22.93
CA ASP A 184 8.46 -32.40 -22.40
C ASP A 184 8.45 -32.40 -20.86
N ALA A 185 7.90 -31.32 -20.28
CA ALA A 185 7.94 -31.04 -18.87
C ALA A 185 6.62 -31.35 -18.16
N PHE A 186 6.72 -31.93 -16.96
CA PHE A 186 5.61 -32.10 -16.03
C PHE A 186 5.88 -31.28 -14.79
N ILE A 187 4.93 -30.46 -14.39
CA ILE A 187 4.89 -29.87 -13.06
C ILE A 187 4.22 -30.91 -12.17
N GLN A 188 4.90 -31.28 -11.09
CA GLN A 188 4.45 -32.28 -10.12
C GLN A 188 4.31 -31.63 -8.75
N ILE A 189 3.28 -32.02 -8.00
CA ILE A 189 3.08 -31.69 -6.58
C ILE A 189 3.13 -33.00 -5.82
N LYS A 190 4.12 -33.16 -4.91
CA LYS A 190 4.39 -34.42 -4.20
C LYS A 190 4.38 -35.62 -5.15
N ASP A 191 5.19 -35.54 -6.22
CA ASP A 191 5.35 -36.55 -7.28
C ASP A 191 4.11 -36.78 -8.17
N ILE A 192 2.96 -36.14 -7.91
CA ILE A 192 1.75 -36.26 -8.73
C ILE A 192 1.85 -35.24 -9.87
N PRO A 193 1.81 -35.67 -11.16
CA PRO A 193 1.81 -34.77 -12.28
C PRO A 193 0.48 -33.99 -12.37
N VAL A 194 0.55 -32.68 -12.20
CA VAL A 194 -0.63 -31.79 -12.24
C VAL A 194 -0.73 -30.99 -13.54
N PHE A 195 0.37 -30.81 -14.26
CA PHE A 195 0.39 -30.06 -15.51
C PHE A 195 1.50 -30.59 -16.43
N TYR A 196 1.18 -30.72 -17.72
CA TYR A 196 2.13 -31.08 -18.79
C TYR A 196 2.28 -29.94 -19.79
N THR A 197 3.51 -29.69 -20.21
CA THR A 197 3.81 -28.77 -21.31
C THR A 197 4.92 -29.31 -22.18
N PRO A 198 4.79 -29.26 -23.54
CA PRO A 198 5.86 -29.65 -24.44
C PRO A 198 7.05 -28.68 -24.36
N PHE A 199 6.80 -27.42 -24.08
CA PHE A 199 7.80 -26.39 -23.89
C PHE A 199 7.46 -25.46 -22.73
N MET A 200 8.45 -25.15 -21.90
CA MET A 200 8.37 -24.14 -20.86
C MET A 200 9.73 -23.47 -20.70
N SER A 201 9.73 -22.20 -20.33
CA SER A 201 10.96 -21.52 -19.92
C SER A 201 10.68 -20.61 -18.73
N HIS A 202 11.71 -20.39 -17.93
CA HIS A 202 11.72 -19.35 -16.92
C HIS A 202 13.12 -18.72 -16.87
N PRO A 203 13.26 -17.49 -16.36
CA PRO A 203 14.57 -16.91 -16.15
C PRO A 203 15.36 -17.69 -15.09
N ASP A 204 16.68 -17.65 -15.21
CA ASP A 204 17.57 -18.08 -14.14
C ASP A 204 17.24 -17.31 -12.84
N PRO A 205 17.27 -17.94 -11.66
CA PRO A 205 16.93 -17.29 -10.39
C PRO A 205 17.71 -16.00 -10.08
N THR A 206 18.89 -15.82 -10.70
CA THR A 206 19.66 -14.57 -10.58
C THR A 206 19.05 -13.37 -11.34
N VAL A 207 18.09 -13.63 -12.22
CA VAL A 207 17.42 -12.59 -13.02
C VAL A 207 16.22 -12.06 -12.26
N LYS A 208 16.30 -10.82 -11.78
CA LYS A 208 15.24 -10.20 -10.98
C LYS A 208 13.97 -9.87 -11.77
N ARG A 209 14.08 -9.58 -13.07
CA ARG A 209 12.94 -9.16 -13.93
C ARG A 209 13.04 -9.78 -15.33
N ARG A 210 12.01 -10.46 -15.76
CA ARG A 210 11.92 -11.07 -17.09
C ARG A 210 10.47 -11.07 -17.59
N SER A 211 10.28 -10.87 -18.90
CA SER A 211 8.97 -11.03 -19.54
C SER A 211 8.53 -12.49 -19.52
N GLY A 212 7.26 -12.73 -19.24
CA GLY A 212 6.69 -14.09 -19.23
C GLY A 212 5.31 -14.14 -18.60
N PHE A 213 4.69 -15.33 -18.69
CA PHE A 213 3.44 -15.60 -18.00
C PHE A 213 3.68 -15.76 -16.50
N LEU A 214 2.85 -15.08 -15.71
CA LEU A 214 2.76 -15.27 -14.27
C LEU A 214 1.74 -16.38 -13.96
N PRO A 215 1.80 -17.00 -12.78
CA PRO A 215 0.79 -17.96 -12.36
C PRO A 215 -0.61 -17.37 -12.47
N PRO A 216 -1.56 -18.11 -13.04
CA PRO A 216 -2.94 -17.64 -13.16
C PRO A 216 -3.60 -17.54 -11.79
N SER A 217 -4.63 -16.70 -11.68
CA SER A 217 -5.52 -16.67 -10.52
C SER A 217 -6.93 -17.08 -10.90
N MET A 218 -7.62 -17.73 -9.98
CA MET A 218 -9.00 -18.15 -10.15
C MET A 218 -9.87 -17.45 -9.13
N ARG A 219 -11.03 -16.98 -9.56
CA ARG A 219 -12.07 -16.44 -8.69
C ARG A 219 -13.45 -16.79 -9.22
N SER A 220 -14.43 -16.76 -8.34
CA SER A 220 -15.83 -16.92 -8.71
C SER A 220 -16.65 -15.93 -7.92
N THR A 221 -17.51 -15.18 -8.61
CA THR A 221 -18.47 -14.22 -8.05
C THR A 221 -19.84 -14.47 -8.67
N SER A 222 -20.90 -13.93 -8.08
CA SER A 222 -22.26 -14.01 -8.67
C SER A 222 -22.31 -13.40 -10.07
N TYR A 223 -21.67 -12.23 -10.28
CA TYR A 223 -21.67 -11.54 -11.56
C TYR A 223 -20.77 -12.17 -12.63
N LEU A 224 -19.58 -12.62 -12.28
CA LEU A 224 -18.62 -13.16 -13.25
C LEU A 224 -18.78 -14.66 -13.51
N GLY A 225 -19.46 -15.39 -12.61
CA GLY A 225 -19.34 -16.84 -12.57
C GLY A 225 -17.91 -17.29 -12.29
N SER A 226 -17.58 -18.52 -12.64
CA SER A 226 -16.20 -19.01 -12.55
C SER A 226 -15.30 -18.26 -13.54
N SER A 227 -14.20 -17.75 -13.07
CA SER A 227 -13.31 -16.92 -13.88
C SER A 227 -11.82 -17.24 -13.66
N LEU A 228 -11.05 -17.08 -14.73
CA LEU A 228 -9.61 -17.35 -14.80
C LEU A 228 -8.91 -16.09 -15.30
N GLU A 229 -8.04 -15.52 -14.47
CA GLU A 229 -7.18 -14.40 -14.87
C GLU A 229 -5.84 -14.92 -15.37
N LEU A 230 -5.52 -14.62 -16.62
CA LEU A 230 -4.23 -14.89 -17.24
C LEU A 230 -3.38 -13.63 -17.16
N ARG A 231 -2.14 -13.77 -16.71
CA ARG A 231 -1.28 -12.62 -16.48
C ARG A 231 0.01 -12.75 -17.26
N TYR A 232 0.29 -11.81 -18.14
CA TYR A 232 1.54 -11.73 -18.89
C TYR A 232 2.30 -10.46 -18.47
N PHE A 233 3.46 -10.67 -17.89
CA PHE A 233 4.36 -9.59 -17.51
C PHE A 233 5.33 -9.30 -18.66
N TRP A 234 5.35 -8.06 -19.12
CA TRP A 234 6.27 -7.59 -20.13
C TRP A 234 7.29 -6.63 -19.51
N ASN A 235 8.51 -7.08 -19.33
CA ASN A 235 9.64 -6.25 -18.94
C ASN A 235 10.13 -5.47 -20.17
N ILE A 236 9.71 -4.22 -20.30
CA ILE A 236 10.07 -3.36 -21.44
C ILE A 236 11.49 -2.86 -21.27
N SER A 237 11.85 -2.45 -20.05
CA SER A 237 13.20 -2.03 -19.65
C SER A 237 13.41 -2.23 -18.14
N ASP A 238 14.61 -1.92 -17.64
CA ASP A 238 14.89 -1.99 -16.20
C ASP A 238 14.00 -1.07 -15.35
N HIS A 239 13.43 -0.04 -15.97
CA HIS A 239 12.62 0.99 -15.32
C HIS A 239 11.16 1.03 -15.81
N GLU A 240 10.76 0.08 -16.66
CA GLU A 240 9.47 0.13 -17.35
C GLU A 240 8.91 -1.27 -17.55
N ASP A 241 7.64 -1.49 -17.19
CA ASP A 241 6.95 -2.76 -17.40
C ASP A 241 5.46 -2.57 -17.70
N LEU A 242 4.90 -3.59 -18.34
CA LEU A 242 3.48 -3.74 -18.60
C LEU A 242 3.02 -5.12 -18.12
N LEU A 243 2.00 -5.14 -17.28
CA LEU A 243 1.25 -6.34 -16.95
C LEU A 243 -0.04 -6.33 -17.76
N PHE A 244 -0.21 -7.31 -18.63
CA PHE A 244 -1.46 -7.57 -19.33
C PHE A 244 -2.19 -8.71 -18.64
N SER A 245 -3.44 -8.47 -18.20
CA SER A 245 -4.18 -9.38 -17.32
C SER A 245 -5.64 -9.59 -17.76
N PRO A 246 -5.91 -10.24 -18.91
CA PRO A 246 -7.26 -10.59 -19.30
C PRO A 246 -7.86 -11.59 -18.30
N LEU A 247 -9.10 -11.33 -17.88
CA LEU A 247 -9.92 -12.21 -17.07
C LEU A 247 -10.97 -12.88 -17.95
N LEU A 248 -10.93 -14.20 -18.01
CA LEU A 248 -11.90 -15.03 -18.75
C LEU A 248 -13.01 -15.41 -17.78
N SER A 249 -14.20 -14.90 -17.97
CA SER A 249 -15.39 -15.13 -17.16
C SER A 249 -16.35 -16.05 -17.90
N ALA A 250 -16.97 -16.99 -17.18
CA ALA A 250 -17.96 -17.89 -17.73
C ALA A 250 -19.23 -17.13 -18.17
N ASP A 251 -19.67 -16.16 -17.36
CA ASP A 251 -20.92 -15.45 -17.58
C ASP A 251 -20.73 -14.19 -18.42
N GLN A 252 -19.71 -13.38 -18.14
CA GLN A 252 -19.51 -12.08 -18.79
C GLN A 252 -18.48 -12.06 -19.94
N GLY A 253 -17.81 -13.20 -20.23
CA GLY A 253 -16.83 -13.28 -21.32
C GLY A 253 -15.46 -12.76 -20.91
N VAL A 254 -14.89 -11.80 -21.65
CA VAL A 254 -13.52 -11.35 -21.42
C VAL A 254 -13.51 -9.92 -20.84
N VAL A 255 -12.90 -9.78 -19.68
CA VAL A 255 -12.53 -8.48 -19.12
C VAL A 255 -11.06 -8.23 -19.43
N TRP A 256 -10.79 -7.27 -20.29
CA TRP A 256 -9.43 -6.86 -20.63
C TRP A 256 -8.85 -5.99 -19.50
N GLY A 257 -7.75 -6.41 -18.93
CA GLY A 257 -7.08 -5.68 -17.85
C GLY A 257 -5.61 -5.44 -18.16
N GLY A 258 -5.05 -4.36 -17.60
CA GLY A 258 -3.63 -4.09 -17.72
C GLY A 258 -3.12 -3.04 -16.75
N ARG A 259 -1.83 -3.11 -16.45
CA ARG A 259 -1.12 -2.15 -15.62
C ARG A 259 0.25 -1.86 -16.22
N TYR A 260 0.49 -0.59 -16.51
CA TYR A 260 1.77 -0.06 -16.96
C TYR A 260 2.44 0.71 -15.82
N ARG A 261 3.74 0.47 -15.62
CA ARG A 261 4.55 1.18 -14.62
C ARG A 261 5.84 1.67 -15.25
N LYS A 262 6.22 2.88 -14.89
CA LYS A 262 7.47 3.48 -15.30
C LYS A 262 8.12 4.25 -14.15
N MET A 263 9.36 3.89 -13.85
CA MET A 263 10.24 4.70 -13.02
C MET A 263 10.92 5.74 -13.90
N LEU A 264 10.73 6.99 -13.54
CA LEU A 264 11.42 8.12 -14.15
C LEU A 264 12.68 8.44 -13.32
N TYR A 265 13.55 9.32 -13.82
CA TYR A 265 14.74 9.71 -13.07
C TYR A 265 14.39 10.31 -11.70
N ASN A 266 13.39 11.19 -11.67
CA ASN A 266 12.93 11.87 -10.45
C ASN A 266 11.47 11.56 -10.13
N GLY A 267 10.98 10.35 -10.44
CA GLY A 267 9.58 10.08 -10.17
C GLY A 267 9.10 8.72 -10.65
N GLU A 268 7.80 8.53 -10.55
CA GLU A 268 7.14 7.30 -10.96
C GLU A 268 5.80 7.58 -11.65
N LEU A 269 5.42 6.67 -12.53
CA LEU A 269 4.14 6.67 -13.22
C LEU A 269 3.54 5.26 -13.17
N ASN A 270 2.31 5.15 -12.71
CA ASN A 270 1.52 3.93 -12.73
C ASN A 270 0.20 4.22 -13.45
N LEU A 271 -0.10 3.42 -14.46
CA LEU A 271 -1.36 3.45 -15.19
C LEU A 271 -1.99 2.07 -15.11
N SER A 272 -3.23 1.96 -14.74
CA SER A 272 -3.97 0.70 -14.79
C SER A 272 -5.37 0.93 -15.30
N GLY A 273 -5.92 -0.08 -15.94
CA GLY A 273 -7.28 0.01 -16.46
C GLY A 273 -7.82 -1.34 -16.81
N SER A 274 -9.15 -1.38 -16.92
CA SER A 274 -9.87 -2.54 -17.37
C SER A 274 -11.06 -2.14 -18.23
N TYR A 275 -11.43 -3.01 -19.15
CA TYR A 275 -12.52 -2.81 -20.10
C TYR A 275 -13.24 -4.11 -20.36
N MET A 276 -14.56 -4.06 -20.45
CA MET A 276 -15.40 -5.14 -20.89
C MET A 276 -16.63 -4.63 -21.65
N LYS A 277 -17.25 -5.51 -22.41
CA LYS A 277 -18.58 -5.34 -22.91
C LYS A 277 -19.49 -6.23 -22.07
N ASP A 278 -20.42 -5.63 -21.35
CA ASP A 278 -21.40 -6.32 -20.53
C ASP A 278 -22.33 -7.14 -21.42
N LYS A 279 -22.53 -8.44 -21.12
CA LYS A 279 -23.38 -9.31 -21.93
C LYS A 279 -24.87 -9.11 -21.71
N ASP A 280 -25.24 -8.64 -20.51
CA ASP A 280 -26.65 -8.52 -20.14
C ASP A 280 -27.24 -7.18 -20.60
N THR A 281 -26.44 -6.10 -20.53
CA THR A 281 -26.87 -4.76 -20.92
C THR A 281 -26.36 -4.30 -22.28
N ASP A 282 -25.42 -5.02 -22.89
CA ASP A 282 -24.70 -4.67 -24.14
C ASP A 282 -23.88 -3.37 -24.04
N GLU A 283 -23.66 -2.84 -22.85
CA GLU A 283 -22.94 -1.60 -22.60
C GLU A 283 -21.43 -1.82 -22.47
N ASN A 284 -20.67 -0.79 -22.82
CA ASN A 284 -19.23 -0.77 -22.63
C ASN A 284 -18.92 -0.26 -21.21
N ARG A 285 -18.27 -1.11 -20.40
CA ARG A 285 -17.90 -0.81 -19.03
C ARG A 285 -16.39 -0.78 -18.89
N TYR A 286 -15.86 0.21 -18.16
CA TYR A 286 -14.41 0.38 -17.99
C TYR A 286 -14.04 1.14 -16.71
N GLY A 287 -12.80 0.88 -16.26
CA GLY A 287 -12.18 1.61 -15.17
C GLY A 287 -10.78 2.08 -15.58
N ILE A 288 -10.40 3.28 -15.16
CA ILE A 288 -9.09 3.88 -15.42
C ILE A 288 -8.56 4.44 -14.12
N PHE A 289 -7.34 4.03 -13.78
CA PHE A 289 -6.61 4.46 -12.59
C PHE A 289 -5.20 4.86 -13.00
N ALA A 290 -4.81 6.07 -12.66
CA ALA A 290 -3.50 6.59 -13.02
C ALA A 290 -2.94 7.40 -11.88
N ASN A 291 -1.76 7.07 -11.40
CA ASN A 291 -1.07 7.88 -10.41
C ASN A 291 0.38 8.12 -10.82
N GLY A 292 0.89 9.24 -10.40
CA GLY A 292 2.25 9.61 -10.66
C GLY A 292 2.74 10.66 -9.68
N ARG A 293 4.05 10.61 -9.44
CA ARG A 293 4.77 11.56 -8.62
C ARG A 293 6.07 11.91 -9.33
N TYR A 294 6.38 13.20 -9.39
CA TYR A 294 7.57 13.69 -10.06
C TYR A 294 8.22 14.84 -9.29
N GLU A 295 9.44 14.66 -8.86
CA GLU A 295 10.27 15.69 -8.22
C GLU A 295 10.86 16.58 -9.32
N ILE A 296 10.25 17.76 -9.53
CA ILE A 296 10.66 18.72 -10.57
C ILE A 296 12.05 19.26 -10.25
N ASN A 297 12.27 19.55 -8.97
CA ASN A 297 13.55 19.91 -8.37
C ASN A 297 13.46 19.73 -6.84
N ASP A 298 14.50 20.10 -6.10
CA ASP A 298 14.59 19.94 -4.63
C ASP A 298 13.47 20.64 -3.85
N LEU A 299 12.76 21.60 -4.46
CA LEU A 299 11.68 22.37 -3.83
C LEU A 299 10.29 21.97 -4.32
N TRP A 300 10.16 21.53 -5.56
CA TRP A 300 8.88 21.33 -6.21
C TRP A 300 8.57 19.86 -6.50
N LEU A 301 7.40 19.45 -6.08
CA LEU A 301 6.83 18.12 -6.29
C LEU A 301 5.52 18.23 -7.07
N GLY A 302 5.42 17.55 -8.20
CA GLY A 302 4.18 17.34 -8.93
C GLY A 302 3.62 15.96 -8.64
N SER A 303 2.32 15.84 -8.41
CA SER A 303 1.65 14.55 -8.23
C SER A 303 0.25 14.56 -8.84
N PHE A 304 -0.22 13.39 -9.24
CA PHE A 304 -1.62 13.20 -9.62
C PHE A 304 -2.08 11.79 -9.27
N ASP A 305 -3.37 11.66 -9.03
CA ASP A 305 -4.09 10.40 -8.82
C ASP A 305 -5.46 10.52 -9.51
N ILE A 306 -5.63 9.83 -10.63
CA ILE A 306 -6.85 9.86 -11.45
C ILE A 306 -7.57 8.53 -11.28
N ASN A 307 -8.80 8.58 -10.83
CA ASN A 307 -9.63 7.42 -10.56
C ASN A 307 -10.99 7.59 -11.22
N TYR A 308 -11.33 6.70 -12.13
CA TYR A 308 -12.57 6.76 -12.88
C TYR A 308 -13.15 5.37 -13.14
N ALA A 309 -14.46 5.24 -13.01
CA ALA A 309 -15.23 4.08 -13.45
C ALA A 309 -16.40 4.54 -14.32
N SER A 310 -16.78 3.75 -15.31
CA SER A 310 -17.88 4.03 -16.24
C SER A 310 -19.20 4.22 -15.51
N ASP A 311 -19.45 3.34 -14.55
CA ASP A 311 -20.72 3.26 -13.80
C ASP A 311 -20.48 2.98 -12.31
N SER A 312 -21.56 2.96 -11.53
CA SER A 312 -21.50 2.85 -10.08
C SER A 312 -21.21 1.45 -9.56
N SER A 313 -21.55 0.39 -10.31
CA SER A 313 -21.36 -1.00 -9.87
C SER A 313 -20.10 -1.66 -10.45
N TYR A 314 -19.48 -1.08 -11.49
CA TYR A 314 -18.37 -1.69 -12.21
C TYR A 314 -17.25 -2.25 -11.33
N LEU A 315 -16.81 -1.46 -10.35
CA LEU A 315 -15.72 -1.89 -9.45
C LEU A 315 -16.15 -3.00 -8.50
N LYS A 316 -17.41 -2.97 -8.07
CA LYS A 316 -18.00 -3.97 -7.17
C LYS A 316 -18.18 -5.30 -7.90
N ASP A 317 -18.82 -5.28 -9.08
CA ASP A 317 -19.11 -6.45 -9.89
C ASP A 317 -17.86 -7.22 -10.29
N LEU A 318 -16.79 -6.49 -10.59
CA LEU A 318 -15.51 -7.08 -10.97
C LEU A 318 -14.56 -7.28 -9.79
N SER A 319 -14.96 -6.99 -8.56
CA SER A 319 -14.11 -7.06 -7.36
C SER A 319 -12.76 -6.36 -7.55
N LEU A 320 -12.80 -5.15 -8.13
CA LEU A 320 -11.61 -4.33 -8.40
C LEU A 320 -11.24 -3.43 -7.20
N PRO A 321 -10.01 -2.90 -7.15
CA PRO A 321 -9.64 -1.89 -6.17
C PRO A 321 -10.61 -0.70 -6.19
N GLY A 322 -10.99 -0.20 -5.01
CA GLY A 322 -12.00 0.86 -4.87
C GLY A 322 -13.45 0.37 -4.81
N LYS A 323 -13.70 -0.95 -4.81
CA LYS A 323 -15.07 -1.51 -4.74
C LYS A 323 -15.87 -1.12 -3.48
N THR A 324 -15.18 -0.73 -2.41
CA THR A 324 -15.80 -0.29 -1.15
C THR A 324 -15.94 1.22 -1.01
N GLU A 325 -15.42 1.97 -1.98
CA GLU A 325 -15.50 3.41 -1.96
C GLU A 325 -16.89 3.90 -2.38
N THR A 326 -17.33 4.99 -1.77
CA THR A 326 -18.54 5.69 -2.20
C THR A 326 -18.23 6.65 -3.35
N TRP A 327 -17.06 7.27 -3.29
CA TRP A 327 -16.57 8.24 -4.25
C TRP A 327 -15.16 7.88 -4.72
N LEU A 328 -14.94 7.93 -6.02
CA LEU A 328 -13.60 7.95 -6.59
C LEU A 328 -13.12 9.40 -6.66
N THR A 329 -12.07 9.71 -5.94
CA THR A 329 -11.45 11.04 -5.95
C THR A 329 -10.34 11.05 -6.98
N SER A 330 -10.38 11.99 -7.91
CA SER A 330 -9.25 12.34 -8.77
C SER A 330 -8.62 13.63 -8.27
N HIS A 331 -7.30 13.64 -8.16
CA HIS A 331 -6.52 14.73 -7.60
C HIS A 331 -5.27 15.01 -8.43
N ALA A 332 -4.92 16.29 -8.56
CA ALA A 332 -3.64 16.72 -9.11
C ALA A 332 -3.07 17.83 -8.22
N ALA A 333 -1.79 17.78 -7.93
CA ALA A 333 -1.13 18.75 -7.06
C ALA A 333 0.23 19.16 -7.61
N LEU A 334 0.56 20.43 -7.40
CA LEU A 334 1.88 20.99 -7.51
C LEU A 334 2.24 21.62 -6.16
N GLU A 335 3.22 21.04 -5.49
CA GLU A 335 3.59 21.39 -4.13
C GLU A 335 5.00 21.96 -4.08
N ARG A 336 5.22 22.93 -3.21
CA ARG A 336 6.53 23.54 -2.95
C ARG A 336 6.84 23.48 -1.46
N PHE A 337 8.03 23.00 -1.15
CA PHE A 337 8.56 22.90 0.20
C PHE A 337 9.88 23.69 0.28
N GLU A 338 9.92 24.73 1.05
CA GLU A 338 11.14 25.50 1.25
C GLU A 338 11.26 25.96 2.71
N ASN A 339 12.23 25.44 3.45
CA ASN A 339 12.48 25.76 4.87
C ASN A 339 11.20 25.62 5.71
N ARG A 340 10.52 26.75 5.98
CA ARG A 340 9.29 26.85 6.78
C ARG A 340 8.08 27.28 5.94
N ASP A 341 8.25 27.29 4.64
CA ASP A 341 7.20 27.64 3.66
C ASP A 341 6.66 26.39 3.00
N TYR A 342 5.35 26.34 2.90
CA TYR A 342 4.64 25.37 2.09
C TYR A 342 3.71 26.10 1.13
N ALA A 343 3.70 25.72 -0.13
CA ALA A 343 2.73 26.19 -1.09
C ALA A 343 2.22 25.01 -1.93
N ALA A 344 0.92 25.01 -2.21
CA ALA A 344 0.29 24.00 -3.07
C ALA A 344 -0.73 24.63 -4.01
N VAL A 345 -0.80 24.08 -5.22
CA VAL A 345 -1.91 24.32 -6.16
C VAL A 345 -2.48 22.95 -6.49
N GLU A 346 -3.75 22.77 -6.17
CA GLU A 346 -4.42 21.48 -6.24
C GLU A 346 -5.71 21.57 -7.06
N ALA A 347 -6.07 20.44 -7.64
CA ALA A 347 -7.34 20.26 -8.33
C ALA A 347 -7.99 18.93 -7.95
N TYR A 348 -9.30 18.95 -7.72
CA TYR A 348 -10.07 17.75 -7.34
C TYR A 348 -11.29 17.57 -8.22
N SER A 349 -11.58 16.30 -8.52
CA SER A 349 -12.82 15.87 -9.16
C SER A 349 -13.29 14.58 -8.48
N TYR A 350 -14.60 14.41 -8.39
CA TYR A 350 -15.21 13.29 -7.71
C TYR A 350 -16.17 12.52 -8.62
N LYS A 351 -16.14 11.20 -8.55
CA LYS A 351 -17.08 10.33 -9.25
C LYS A 351 -17.80 9.43 -8.23
N LEU A 352 -19.13 9.55 -8.17
CA LEU A 352 -19.96 8.67 -7.33
C LEU A 352 -19.94 7.24 -7.91
N VAL A 353 -19.63 6.26 -7.07
CA VAL A 353 -19.61 4.82 -7.39
C VAL A 353 -20.43 4.00 -6.39
N SER A 354 -21.42 4.60 -5.77
CA SER A 354 -22.39 3.94 -4.91
C SER A 354 -23.79 4.14 -5.45
N TYR A 355 -24.49 3.04 -5.69
CA TYR A 355 -25.86 3.05 -6.20
C TYR A 355 -26.89 3.30 -5.09
N SER A 356 -26.68 2.77 -3.92
CA SER A 356 -27.63 2.93 -2.79
C SER A 356 -27.93 4.39 -2.47
N LEU A 357 -26.98 5.27 -2.73
CA LEU A 357 -27.19 6.71 -2.64
C LEU A 357 -27.99 7.28 -3.83
N LYS A 358 -28.00 6.60 -4.97
CA LYS A 358 -28.70 7.07 -6.18
C LYS A 358 -30.19 6.72 -6.16
N GLU A 359 -30.57 5.58 -5.63
CA GLU A 359 -31.96 5.07 -5.67
C GLU A 359 -32.78 5.43 -4.44
N TYR A 360 -32.18 5.43 -3.23
CA TYR A 360 -32.86 5.84 -1.99
C TYR A 360 -33.42 7.28 -2.07
N HIS A 361 -32.90 8.08 -2.98
CA HIS A 361 -33.23 9.48 -3.14
C HIS A 361 -33.96 9.80 -4.45
N ALA A 362 -34.32 8.81 -5.27
CA ALA A 362 -34.92 9.04 -6.60
C ALA A 362 -36.30 9.71 -6.56
N SER A 363 -37.09 9.57 -5.49
CA SER A 363 -38.44 10.08 -5.43
C SER A 363 -38.62 11.51 -4.86
N GLU A 364 -37.68 11.95 -3.99
CA GLU A 364 -37.72 13.34 -3.45
C GLU A 364 -36.36 14.05 -3.54
N PHE A 365 -35.27 13.32 -3.64
CA PHE A 365 -33.89 13.81 -3.67
C PHE A 365 -33.29 13.99 -5.08
N GLU A 366 -33.99 13.64 -6.15
CA GLU A 366 -33.57 14.01 -7.50
C GLU A 366 -33.34 15.53 -7.68
N LYS A 367 -33.81 16.33 -6.76
CA LYS A 367 -33.64 17.78 -6.77
C LYS A 367 -32.53 18.32 -5.88
N ARG A 368 -32.01 17.54 -4.93
CA ARG A 368 -30.97 17.99 -4.00
C ARG A 368 -29.83 17.01 -3.95
N ASP A 369 -28.81 17.18 -4.78
CA ASP A 369 -27.47 17.15 -4.30
C ASP A 369 -26.63 15.87 -4.28
N TYR A 370 -26.53 15.19 -5.41
CA TYR A 370 -25.28 14.50 -5.73
C TYR A 370 -24.55 15.24 -6.88
N SER A 371 -24.63 16.54 -6.87
CA SER A 371 -23.88 17.42 -7.73
C SER A 371 -22.40 17.26 -7.43
N LYS A 372 -21.68 16.60 -8.33
CA LYS A 372 -20.25 16.38 -8.22
C LYS A 372 -19.55 17.73 -8.09
N PRO A 373 -18.82 17.99 -6.99
CA PRO A 373 -18.01 19.18 -6.92
C PRO A 373 -16.75 19.02 -7.77
N TYR A 374 -16.39 20.10 -8.46
CA TYR A 374 -15.06 20.30 -9.01
C TYR A 374 -14.40 21.40 -8.20
N ILE A 375 -13.21 21.14 -7.69
CA ILE A 375 -12.42 22.12 -6.96
C ILE A 375 -11.23 22.49 -7.84
N LEU A 376 -11.25 23.70 -8.39
CA LEU A 376 -10.24 24.11 -9.36
C LEU A 376 -10.13 25.65 -9.42
N PRO A 377 -9.02 26.25 -8.96
CA PRO A 377 -7.98 25.64 -8.14
C PRO A 377 -8.32 25.66 -6.64
N LEU A 378 -7.63 24.82 -5.87
CA LEU A 378 -7.38 25.01 -4.46
C LEU A 378 -5.92 25.45 -4.32
N ILE A 379 -5.66 26.64 -3.78
CA ILE A 379 -4.30 27.15 -3.55
C ILE A 379 -4.12 27.33 -2.06
N THR A 380 -3.03 26.78 -1.53
CA THR A 380 -2.66 26.93 -0.13
C THR A 380 -1.22 27.46 -0.04
N TYR A 381 -1.02 28.45 0.82
CA TYR A 381 0.31 28.91 1.21
C TYR A 381 0.38 29.02 2.72
N GLU A 382 1.40 28.41 3.29
CA GLU A 382 1.68 28.46 4.72
C GLU A 382 3.11 28.93 4.96
N HIS A 383 3.28 29.92 5.84
CA HIS A 383 4.57 30.43 6.30
C HIS A 383 4.66 30.37 7.81
N ILE A 384 5.72 29.78 8.33
CA ILE A 384 6.03 29.76 9.76
C ILE A 384 7.30 30.59 9.99
N GLY A 385 7.14 31.81 10.55
CA GLY A 385 8.23 32.72 10.83
C GLY A 385 9.22 32.16 11.85
N GLU A 386 10.40 32.75 11.92
CA GLU A 386 11.38 32.41 12.94
C GLU A 386 10.93 32.87 14.31
N ALA A 387 11.26 32.07 15.33
CA ALA A 387 10.99 32.43 16.70
C ALA A 387 11.95 33.56 17.16
N ASN A 388 11.42 34.56 17.84
CA ASN A 388 12.22 35.60 18.46
C ASN A 388 12.90 35.10 19.75
N ASN A 389 13.64 35.95 20.44
CA ASN A 389 14.37 35.62 21.67
C ASN A 389 13.46 35.11 22.83
N TYR A 390 12.15 35.33 22.75
CA TYR A 390 11.16 34.84 23.71
C TYR A 390 10.46 33.56 23.24
N GLY A 391 10.83 33.02 22.07
CA GLY A 391 10.20 31.86 21.48
C GLY A 391 8.91 32.16 20.68
N ALA A 392 8.52 33.43 20.57
CA ALA A 392 7.30 33.80 19.84
C ALA A 392 7.54 33.83 18.33
N TYR A 393 6.58 33.34 17.58
CA TYR A 393 6.63 33.31 16.12
C TYR A 393 5.25 33.59 15.49
N PHE A 394 5.28 34.06 14.25
CA PHE A 394 4.07 34.20 13.42
C PHE A 394 3.88 32.98 12.52
N LYS A 395 2.63 32.58 12.36
CA LYS A 395 2.19 31.64 11.36
C LYS A 395 1.13 32.32 10.48
N ASN A 396 1.35 32.29 9.16
CA ASN A 396 0.43 32.86 8.17
C ASN A 396 -0.03 31.72 7.28
N THR A 397 -1.34 31.61 7.07
CA THR A 397 -1.95 30.66 6.16
C THR A 397 -2.86 31.41 5.21
N VAL A 398 -2.67 31.22 3.90
CA VAL A 398 -3.55 31.74 2.87
C VAL A 398 -4.12 30.54 2.12
N SER A 399 -5.43 30.51 1.95
CA SER A 399 -6.12 29.48 1.14
C SER A 399 -7.11 30.13 0.21
N THR A 400 -7.07 29.76 -1.07
CA THR A 400 -8.12 30.14 -2.02
C THR A 400 -8.71 28.87 -2.61
N ALA A 401 -10.03 28.82 -2.75
CA ALA A 401 -10.73 27.69 -3.34
C ALA A 401 -11.81 28.19 -4.32
N SER A 402 -11.92 27.50 -5.44
CA SER A 402 -13.03 27.67 -6.38
C SER A 402 -13.73 26.33 -6.52
N VAL A 403 -14.96 26.25 -6.03
CA VAL A 403 -15.82 25.07 -6.06
C VAL A 403 -16.93 25.29 -7.06
N TYR A 404 -17.10 24.36 -7.97
CA TYR A 404 -18.20 24.36 -8.95
C TYR A 404 -18.99 23.07 -8.82
N ARG A 405 -20.33 23.17 -8.75
CA ARG A 405 -21.26 22.05 -8.75
C ARG A 405 -22.08 22.04 -10.03
N GLU A 406 -21.92 20.97 -10.80
CA GLU A 406 -22.47 20.90 -12.17
C GLU A 406 -24.00 20.94 -12.20
N ARG A 407 -24.67 20.24 -11.28
CA ARG A 407 -26.14 20.12 -11.29
C ARG A 407 -26.84 21.41 -10.93
N ASP A 408 -26.40 22.06 -9.86
CA ASP A 408 -27.05 23.27 -9.33
C ASP A 408 -26.46 24.55 -9.94
N GLU A 409 -25.43 24.38 -10.79
CA GLU A 409 -24.63 25.47 -11.35
C GLU A 409 -24.06 26.41 -10.26
N THR A 410 -24.02 25.96 -9.02
CA THR A 410 -23.52 26.75 -7.89
C THR A 410 -22.02 26.94 -8.01
N LYS A 411 -21.56 28.16 -7.86
CA LYS A 411 -20.13 28.52 -7.78
C LYS A 411 -19.84 29.17 -6.45
N THR A 412 -18.83 28.66 -5.77
CA THR A 412 -18.28 29.25 -4.55
C THR A 412 -16.82 29.56 -4.77
N GLN A 413 -16.44 30.80 -4.66
CA GLN A 413 -15.05 31.24 -4.65
C GLN A 413 -14.74 31.80 -3.28
N ARG A 414 -13.67 31.34 -2.67
CA ARG A 414 -13.23 31.75 -1.34
C ARG A 414 -11.76 32.17 -1.37
N ALA A 415 -11.46 33.23 -0.66
CA ALA A 415 -10.11 33.56 -0.24
C ALA A 415 -10.10 33.75 1.28
N THR A 416 -9.26 32.98 1.96
CA THR A 416 -9.10 32.97 3.41
C THR A 416 -7.65 33.30 3.76
N MET A 417 -7.46 34.17 4.73
CA MET A 417 -6.14 34.47 5.32
C MET A 417 -6.22 34.33 6.84
N ILE A 418 -5.35 33.50 7.42
CA ILE A 418 -5.22 33.34 8.85
C ILE A 418 -3.83 33.82 9.27
N ASN A 419 -3.81 34.86 10.11
CA ASN A 419 -2.58 35.35 10.73
C ASN A 419 -2.62 34.97 12.20
N SER A 420 -1.65 34.22 12.69
CA SER A 420 -1.56 33.85 14.10
C SER A 420 -0.18 34.18 14.70
N TRP A 421 -0.20 34.75 15.89
CA TRP A 421 0.95 34.93 16.71
C TRP A 421 0.95 33.87 17.81
N ASN A 422 2.07 33.17 17.97
CA ASN A 422 2.19 32.02 18.85
C ASN A 422 3.34 32.27 19.83
N LEU A 423 3.09 32.04 21.11
CA LEU A 423 4.11 32.15 22.17
C LEU A 423 4.07 30.88 23.05
N PRO A 424 4.90 29.87 22.80
CA PRO A 424 5.14 28.80 23.75
C PRO A 424 6.08 29.30 24.88
N TYR A 425 5.74 28.94 26.12
CA TYR A 425 6.56 29.27 27.28
C TYR A 425 6.54 28.11 28.29
N THR A 426 7.69 27.78 28.83
CA THR A 426 7.80 26.82 29.94
C THR A 426 8.33 27.53 31.16
N SER A 427 7.55 27.49 32.26
CA SER A 427 7.93 28.12 33.50
C SER A 427 9.07 27.35 34.19
N PRO A 428 9.82 27.97 35.11
CA PRO A 428 10.84 27.28 35.93
C PRO A 428 10.24 26.12 36.78
N TYR A 429 8.93 26.15 37.04
CA TYR A 429 8.21 25.13 37.79
C TYR A 429 7.71 23.96 36.91
N GLY A 430 8.01 23.99 35.57
CA GLY A 430 7.63 22.93 34.65
C GLY A 430 6.24 23.10 34.02
N GLU A 431 5.54 24.18 34.30
CA GLU A 431 4.28 24.53 33.65
C GLU A 431 4.55 24.91 32.19
N LYS A 432 3.73 24.40 31.29
CA LYS A 432 3.78 24.69 29.86
C LYS A 432 2.61 25.59 29.49
N TYR A 433 2.91 26.71 28.92
CA TYR A 433 1.94 27.68 28.41
C TYR A 433 2.10 27.78 26.90
N LYS A 434 0.99 27.91 26.19
CA LYS A 434 0.96 28.27 24.78
C LYS A 434 -0.10 29.33 24.60
N PHE A 435 0.31 30.55 24.34
CA PHE A 435 -0.59 31.62 23.96
C PHE A 435 -0.65 31.74 22.45
N VAL A 436 -1.88 31.89 21.90
CA VAL A 436 -2.12 32.09 20.48
C VAL A 436 -3.09 33.24 20.32
N ALA A 437 -2.74 34.21 19.48
CA ALA A 437 -3.67 35.24 19.03
C ALA A 437 -3.80 35.15 17.48
N SER A 438 -4.97 35.00 16.96
CA SER A 438 -5.21 34.82 15.53
C SER A 438 -6.32 35.72 15.01
N VAL A 439 -6.19 36.08 13.73
CA VAL A 439 -7.25 36.76 12.98
C VAL A 439 -7.42 36.01 11.67
N LYS A 440 -8.62 35.48 11.45
CA LYS A 440 -9.06 34.88 10.19
C LYS A 440 -9.89 35.91 9.42
N SER A 441 -9.54 36.13 8.17
CA SER A 441 -10.22 37.04 7.25
C SER A 441 -10.63 36.28 6.02
N ASP A 442 -11.92 36.28 5.71
CA ASP A 442 -12.49 35.55 4.57
C ASP A 442 -13.25 36.49 3.64
N VAL A 443 -13.12 36.24 2.34
CA VAL A 443 -13.96 36.84 1.31
C VAL A 443 -14.49 35.69 0.44
N TYR A 444 -15.81 35.71 0.26
CA TYR A 444 -16.52 34.76 -0.60
C TYR A 444 -17.20 35.52 -1.73
N TYR A 445 -17.20 34.94 -2.91
CA TYR A 445 -18.14 35.24 -3.97
C TYR A 445 -18.94 33.97 -4.28
N ILE A 446 -20.24 34.06 -4.14
CA ILE A 446 -21.16 32.93 -4.24
C ILE A 446 -22.17 33.23 -5.34
N ASP A 447 -22.40 32.25 -6.20
CA ASP A 447 -23.40 32.33 -7.25
C ASP A 447 -24.37 31.15 -7.16
N LYS A 448 -25.67 31.44 -7.15
CA LYS A 448 -26.79 30.48 -7.14
C LYS A 448 -26.77 29.49 -5.95
N TYR A 449 -26.30 29.90 -4.78
CA TYR A 449 -26.39 29.05 -3.57
C TYR A 449 -27.83 29.02 -3.06
N VAL A 450 -28.41 27.85 -2.94
CA VAL A 450 -29.71 27.61 -2.30
C VAL A 450 -29.43 27.01 -0.90
N ASN A 451 -29.87 27.73 0.14
CA ASN A 451 -29.72 27.28 1.51
C ASN A 451 -30.83 26.32 1.93
N ASP A 452 -30.74 25.75 3.13
CA ASP A 452 -31.70 24.80 3.69
C ASP A 452 -33.13 25.34 3.85
N TYR A 453 -33.36 26.64 3.68
CA TYR A 453 -34.66 27.31 3.75
C TYR A 453 -35.19 27.72 2.36
N ASP A 454 -34.69 27.12 1.28
CA ASP A 454 -35.01 27.40 -0.11
C ASP A 454 -34.78 28.86 -0.53
N ASN A 455 -33.95 29.62 0.22
CA ASN A 455 -33.54 30.95 -0.15
C ASN A 455 -32.29 30.91 -1.02
N SER A 456 -32.34 31.48 -2.21
CA SER A 456 -31.17 31.60 -3.07
C SER A 456 -30.34 32.84 -2.70
N TYR A 457 -29.00 32.68 -2.79
CA TYR A 457 -28.07 33.78 -2.58
C TYR A 457 -27.05 33.86 -3.73
N THR A 458 -26.87 35.08 -4.24
CA THR A 458 -25.79 35.44 -5.16
C THR A 458 -25.18 36.75 -4.70
N GLY A 459 -23.87 36.80 -4.52
CA GLY A 459 -23.16 37.99 -4.09
C GLY A 459 -21.86 37.74 -3.33
N ALA A 460 -21.24 38.85 -2.91
CA ALA A 460 -20.02 38.81 -2.12
C ALA A 460 -20.30 38.86 -0.62
N VAL A 461 -19.56 38.11 0.16
CA VAL A 461 -19.64 38.11 1.64
C VAL A 461 -18.21 38.14 2.22
N GLY A 462 -17.97 39.11 3.09
CA GLY A 462 -16.73 39.18 3.87
C GLY A 462 -17.02 38.93 5.35
N ARG A 463 -16.03 38.36 6.04
CA ARG A 463 -16.00 38.21 7.50
C ARG A 463 -14.58 38.34 8.03
N VAL A 464 -14.47 38.84 9.26
CA VAL A 464 -13.23 38.87 10.03
C VAL A 464 -13.51 38.24 11.38
N PHE A 465 -12.69 37.29 11.79
CA PHE A 465 -12.87 36.51 13.00
C PHE A 465 -11.60 36.53 13.84
N PRO A 466 -11.52 37.40 14.87
CA PRO A 466 -10.44 37.39 15.82
C PRO A 466 -10.64 36.29 16.87
N GLN A 467 -9.56 35.63 17.26
CA GLN A 467 -9.58 34.59 18.30
C GLN A 467 -8.28 34.65 19.12
N ALA A 468 -8.39 34.44 20.43
CA ALA A 468 -7.26 34.27 21.30
C ALA A 468 -7.40 33.01 22.14
N GLY A 469 -6.32 32.31 22.34
CA GLY A 469 -6.28 31.09 23.14
C GLY A 469 -5.07 31.02 24.05
N LEU A 470 -5.32 30.49 25.26
CA LEU A 470 -4.28 30.18 26.24
C LEU A 470 -4.42 28.71 26.62
N GLU A 471 -3.41 27.93 26.31
CA GLU A 471 -3.28 26.57 26.80
C GLU A 471 -2.30 26.53 27.99
N TRP A 472 -2.69 25.87 29.05
CA TRP A 472 -1.88 25.54 30.19
C TRP A 472 -1.84 24.03 30.41
N ARG A 473 -0.62 23.53 30.70
CA ARG A 473 -0.37 22.12 31.02
C ARG A 473 0.66 22.01 32.14
N LEU A 474 0.46 21.08 33.04
CA LEU A 474 1.43 20.81 34.09
C LEU A 474 1.71 19.30 34.21
N PRO A 475 2.76 18.80 33.56
CA PRO A 475 3.12 17.39 33.62
C PRO A 475 3.84 17.03 34.92
N PHE A 476 3.17 16.23 35.78
CA PHE A 476 3.81 15.60 36.95
C PHE A 476 4.37 14.24 36.51
N VAL A 477 5.66 14.04 36.79
CA VAL A 477 6.35 12.80 36.45
C VAL A 477 6.75 12.05 37.70
N LYS A 478 6.34 10.76 37.79
CA LYS A 478 6.84 9.82 38.80
C LYS A 478 7.60 8.72 38.06
N ALA A 479 8.90 8.63 38.32
CA ALA A 479 9.76 7.56 37.77
C ALA A 479 10.21 6.63 38.90
N THR A 480 10.11 5.33 38.65
CA THR A 480 10.63 4.24 39.49
C THR A 480 11.53 3.38 38.62
N GLU A 481 12.23 2.40 39.19
CA GLU A 481 13.04 1.45 38.39
C GLU A 481 12.23 0.64 37.38
N SER A 482 10.95 0.38 37.69
CA SER A 482 10.08 -0.48 36.89
C SER A 482 9.01 0.27 36.07
N SER A 483 8.80 1.58 36.33
CA SER A 483 7.75 2.33 35.64
C SER A 483 7.99 3.84 35.63
N ARG A 484 7.45 4.50 34.61
CA ARG A 484 7.36 5.96 34.52
C ARG A 484 5.89 6.35 34.29
N GLN A 485 5.36 7.15 35.18
CA GLN A 485 3.99 7.67 35.10
C GLN A 485 4.03 9.18 34.89
N ILE A 486 3.11 9.67 34.07
CA ILE A 486 2.92 11.09 33.80
C ILE A 486 1.45 11.41 34.02
N ILE A 487 1.19 12.43 34.84
CA ILE A 487 -0.13 12.98 35.10
C ILE A 487 -0.10 14.42 34.63
N GLU A 488 -0.99 14.78 33.71
CA GLU A 488 -0.98 16.12 33.09
C GLU A 488 -2.40 16.70 33.09
N PRO A 489 -2.74 17.56 34.04
CA PRO A 489 -3.91 18.43 33.91
C PRO A 489 -3.68 19.45 32.79
N ILE A 490 -4.76 19.75 32.06
CA ILE A 490 -4.75 20.59 30.87
C ILE A 490 -5.94 21.55 30.97
N ILE A 491 -5.69 22.84 30.71
CA ILE A 491 -6.73 23.85 30.57
C ILE A 491 -6.45 24.66 29.31
N VAL A 492 -7.49 24.83 28.50
CA VAL A 492 -7.45 25.66 27.31
C VAL A 492 -8.58 26.67 27.38
N ALA A 493 -8.24 27.95 27.51
CA ALA A 493 -9.19 29.04 27.46
C ALA A 493 -9.16 29.67 26.06
N VAL A 494 -10.32 29.86 25.48
CA VAL A 494 -10.49 30.47 24.14
C VAL A 494 -11.45 31.64 24.26
N ALA A 495 -11.01 32.79 23.76
CA ALA A 495 -11.85 33.95 23.58
C ALA A 495 -12.12 34.18 22.09
N ALA A 496 -13.34 34.14 21.71
CA ALA A 496 -13.80 34.33 20.33
C ALA A 496 -15.17 35.01 20.31
N PRO A 497 -15.50 35.79 19.25
CA PRO A 497 -16.82 36.39 19.11
C PRO A 497 -17.89 35.31 18.86
N ASN A 498 -19.13 35.64 19.25
CA ASN A 498 -20.29 34.84 18.95
C ASN A 498 -20.78 35.11 17.53
N GLY A 499 -21.29 34.07 16.84
CA GLY A 499 -21.86 34.16 15.52
C GLY A 499 -20.83 34.42 14.41
N GLY A 500 -21.29 34.92 13.25
CA GLY A 500 -20.44 35.26 12.11
C GLY A 500 -20.34 34.19 11.04
N ASN A 501 -20.86 32.99 11.24
CA ASN A 501 -20.84 31.91 10.24
C ASN A 501 -21.73 32.18 9.01
N LYS A 502 -22.73 33.11 9.09
CA LYS A 502 -23.61 33.53 7.98
C LYS A 502 -24.11 32.32 7.15
N ILE A 503 -24.66 31.32 7.81
CA ILE A 503 -25.06 30.03 7.21
C ILE A 503 -26.03 30.17 6.03
N ASN A 504 -26.88 31.25 6.02
CA ASN A 504 -27.80 31.53 4.93
C ASN A 504 -27.11 32.08 3.66
N LYS A 505 -25.84 32.42 3.70
CA LYS A 505 -25.07 32.99 2.59
C LYS A 505 -23.84 32.21 2.22
N ILE A 506 -23.14 31.63 3.21
CA ILE A 506 -21.87 30.90 3.01
C ILE A 506 -22.19 29.42 3.05
N PRO A 507 -22.03 28.70 1.92
CA PRO A 507 -22.12 27.22 1.92
C PRO A 507 -21.07 26.60 2.85
N ASN A 508 -21.25 25.35 3.24
CA ASN A 508 -20.28 24.59 4.00
C ASN A 508 -19.70 23.51 3.11
N GLU A 509 -18.57 23.78 2.48
CA GLU A 509 -17.92 22.87 1.54
C GLU A 509 -16.85 21.98 2.21
N ASP A 510 -16.19 22.49 3.27
CA ASP A 510 -15.00 21.85 3.85
C ASP A 510 -15.02 21.70 5.39
N SER A 511 -16.04 22.24 6.05
CA SER A 511 -16.18 22.17 7.51
C SER A 511 -17.33 21.24 7.93
N LEU A 512 -17.59 20.20 7.12
CA LEU A 512 -18.55 19.14 7.39
C LEU A 512 -17.97 18.16 8.45
N ASN A 513 -18.86 17.48 9.16
CA ASN A 513 -18.51 16.38 10.08
C ASN A 513 -17.64 16.77 11.28
N ALA A 514 -17.74 18.00 11.78
CA ALA A 514 -17.10 18.36 13.03
C ALA A 514 -17.83 17.67 14.21
N GLN A 515 -17.31 16.52 14.62
CA GLN A 515 -17.78 15.81 15.82
C GLN A 515 -16.85 16.11 16.99
N LEU A 516 -17.39 16.44 18.17
CA LEU A 516 -16.59 16.65 19.36
C LEU A 516 -16.05 15.31 19.87
N ASP A 517 -14.73 15.19 19.96
CA ASP A 517 -14.05 14.00 20.44
C ASP A 517 -12.76 14.32 21.22
N ASP A 518 -12.03 13.28 21.59
CA ASP A 518 -10.78 13.38 22.33
C ASP A 518 -9.64 14.02 21.55
N THR A 519 -9.74 14.16 20.22
CA THR A 519 -8.71 14.74 19.37
C THR A 519 -8.85 16.24 19.18
N ASN A 520 -10.08 16.76 19.26
CA ASN A 520 -10.35 18.15 18.92
C ASN A 520 -10.83 19.03 20.10
N ILE A 521 -11.30 18.44 21.21
CA ILE A 521 -11.89 19.19 22.33
C ILE A 521 -10.97 20.29 22.91
N LEU A 522 -9.66 20.11 22.82
CA LEU A 522 -8.65 21.07 23.32
C LEU A 522 -8.15 22.02 22.21
N ASN A 523 -8.60 21.89 20.97
CA ASN A 523 -8.16 22.74 19.88
C ASN A 523 -8.78 24.16 19.99
N LEU A 524 -8.07 25.16 19.49
CA LEU A 524 -8.60 26.52 19.38
C LEU A 524 -9.75 26.59 18.35
N ASP A 525 -9.57 25.95 17.22
CA ASP A 525 -10.59 25.74 16.21
C ASP A 525 -10.82 24.23 16.07
N ARG A 526 -12.06 23.81 16.21
CA ARG A 526 -12.45 22.39 16.17
C ARG A 526 -12.99 21.98 14.78
N TYR A 527 -13.24 22.93 13.88
CA TYR A 527 -13.59 22.65 12.50
C TYR A 527 -12.37 22.29 11.67
N ASN A 528 -12.56 21.37 10.72
CA ASN A 528 -11.48 20.87 9.88
C ASN A 528 -11.14 21.77 8.69
N GLY A 529 -12.08 22.68 8.30
CA GLY A 529 -11.95 23.52 7.12
C GLY A 529 -11.97 25.01 7.43
N TYR A 530 -12.30 25.80 6.42
CA TYR A 530 -12.30 27.25 6.53
C TYR A 530 -13.71 27.87 6.50
N ASP A 531 -14.76 27.11 6.08
CA ASP A 531 -16.09 27.66 5.85
C ASP A 531 -16.83 27.99 7.14
N ARG A 532 -16.52 27.29 8.21
CA ARG A 532 -17.06 27.56 9.54
C ARG A 532 -15.97 28.06 10.49
N ASN A 533 -16.39 28.89 11.44
CA ASN A 533 -15.57 29.33 12.57
C ASN A 533 -16.14 28.73 13.84
N ASP A 534 -15.26 28.34 14.74
CA ASP A 534 -15.61 27.87 16.07
C ASP A 534 -15.87 29.05 17.00
N THR A 535 -17.12 29.49 17.01
CA THR A 535 -17.59 30.73 17.65
C THR A 535 -17.82 30.56 19.14
N GLY A 536 -17.82 31.68 19.86
CA GLY A 536 -18.07 31.74 21.31
C GLY A 536 -16.83 31.49 22.16
N SER A 537 -16.79 32.15 23.31
CA SER A 537 -15.74 31.99 24.29
C SER A 537 -15.95 30.71 25.13
N ARG A 538 -14.88 29.99 25.42
CA ARG A 538 -14.96 28.73 26.17
C ARG A 538 -13.70 28.42 26.99
N ILE A 539 -13.90 27.55 27.97
CA ILE A 539 -12.79 26.89 28.69
C ILE A 539 -12.95 25.38 28.51
N SER A 540 -11.96 24.75 27.89
CA SER A 540 -11.86 23.30 27.84
C SER A 540 -10.85 22.84 28.89
N TYR A 541 -11.21 21.83 29.67
CA TYR A 541 -10.34 21.27 30.68
C TYR A 541 -10.30 19.74 30.56
N GLY A 542 -9.14 19.21 30.83
CA GLY A 542 -8.89 17.79 30.69
C GLY A 542 -7.78 17.28 31.58
N PHE A 543 -7.69 15.98 31.59
CA PHE A 543 -6.71 15.25 32.35
C PHE A 543 -6.14 14.14 31.48
N ASN A 544 -4.82 14.10 31.37
CA ASN A 544 -4.10 13.04 30.68
C ASN A 544 -3.23 12.29 31.69
N TRP A 545 -3.39 10.97 31.75
CA TRP A 545 -2.52 10.08 32.50
C TRP A 545 -1.89 9.09 31.53
N SER A 546 -0.59 8.87 31.67
CA SER A 546 0.11 7.83 30.91
C SER A 546 1.13 7.11 31.80
N SER A 547 1.26 5.83 31.56
CA SER A 547 2.21 4.95 32.24
C SER A 547 2.97 4.10 31.24
N TYR A 548 4.25 3.97 31.51
CA TYR A 548 5.19 3.14 30.78
C TYR A 548 5.96 2.28 31.78
N GLY A 549 5.99 0.97 31.59
CA GLY A 549 6.73 0.10 32.52
C GLY A 549 6.44 -1.37 32.35
N ASN A 550 7.09 -2.18 33.18
CA ASN A 550 7.07 -3.63 33.04
C ASN A 550 5.75 -4.29 33.50
N ILE A 551 4.94 -3.59 34.37
CA ILE A 551 3.74 -4.16 34.98
C ILE A 551 2.50 -3.89 34.11
N ILE A 552 2.32 -2.63 33.69
CA ILE A 552 1.12 -2.19 32.93
C ILE A 552 1.48 -1.72 31.52
N GLY A 553 2.69 -2.04 31.06
CA GLY A 553 3.19 -1.71 29.72
C GLY A 553 2.99 -0.24 29.38
N ARG A 554 2.51 0.02 28.18
CA ARG A 554 2.10 1.34 27.74
C ARG A 554 0.59 1.50 27.94
N THR A 555 0.19 2.32 28.91
CA THR A 555 -1.22 2.62 29.20
C THR A 555 -1.41 4.11 29.27
N SER A 556 -2.49 4.63 28.71
CA SER A 556 -2.85 6.05 28.83
C SER A 556 -4.37 6.23 28.93
N MET A 557 -4.78 7.27 29.63
CA MET A 557 -6.17 7.69 29.76
C MET A 557 -6.24 9.21 29.56
N PHE A 558 -7.19 9.64 28.77
CA PHE A 558 -7.53 11.04 28.57
C PHE A 558 -9.03 11.23 28.78
N ILE A 559 -9.41 12.30 29.47
CA ILE A 559 -10.79 12.75 29.61
C ILE A 559 -10.83 14.27 29.60
N ALA A 560 -11.84 14.83 28.96
CA ALA A 560 -12.00 16.28 28.87
C ALA A 560 -13.45 16.70 28.71
N GLN A 561 -13.74 17.94 29.04
CA GLN A 561 -15.01 18.63 28.88
C GLN A 561 -14.79 20.11 28.57
N SER A 562 -15.70 20.76 27.86
CA SER A 562 -15.68 22.21 27.60
C SER A 562 -16.85 22.90 28.30
N TYR A 563 -16.58 24.10 28.84
CA TYR A 563 -17.59 25.04 29.32
C TYR A 563 -17.67 26.23 28.37
N TYR A 564 -18.87 26.57 27.88
CA TYR A 564 -19.16 27.69 26.99
C TYR A 564 -19.76 28.83 27.81
N PHE A 565 -19.25 30.07 27.61
CA PHE A 565 -19.78 31.24 28.29
C PHE A 565 -21.13 31.70 27.75
N ASP A 566 -21.34 31.46 26.45
CA ASP A 566 -22.57 31.71 25.74
C ASP A 566 -23.12 30.41 25.16
N GLU A 567 -24.42 30.33 24.95
CA GLU A 567 -25.03 29.22 24.20
C GLU A 567 -24.49 29.23 22.77
N ASP A 568 -23.68 28.24 22.44
CA ASP A 568 -23.03 28.16 21.13
C ASP A 568 -24.02 27.67 20.07
N GLU A 569 -24.42 28.54 19.17
CA GLU A 569 -25.34 28.20 18.09
C GLU A 569 -24.68 27.34 16.99
N SER A 570 -23.34 27.30 16.89
CA SER A 570 -22.68 26.69 15.73
C SER A 570 -22.22 25.24 15.95
N PHE A 571 -21.49 24.99 17.02
CA PHE A 571 -20.95 23.65 17.31
C PHE A 571 -21.88 22.84 18.21
N SER A 572 -22.56 23.49 19.14
CA SER A 572 -23.55 22.85 20.04
C SER A 572 -24.84 22.47 19.27
N GLN A 573 -25.24 23.23 18.24
CA GLN A 573 -26.36 22.83 17.39
C GLN A 573 -26.11 21.49 16.67
N SER A 574 -24.88 21.23 16.24
CA SER A 574 -24.52 19.93 15.70
C SER A 574 -24.58 18.81 16.74
N LEU A 575 -24.54 19.16 18.05
CA LEU A 575 -24.57 18.24 19.18
C LEU A 575 -25.91 18.20 19.94
N GLY A 576 -26.87 19.06 19.60
CA GLY A 576 -28.26 18.99 20.09
C GLY A 576 -28.55 19.54 21.46
N ASP A 577 -27.74 20.43 21.97
CA ASP A 577 -27.90 20.86 23.34
C ASP A 577 -27.59 22.36 23.49
N ASN A 578 -28.62 23.12 23.91
CA ASN A 578 -28.51 24.55 24.29
C ASN A 578 -27.91 24.67 25.67
N SER A 579 -26.71 24.18 25.89
CA SER A 579 -26.10 24.12 27.20
C SER A 579 -24.73 24.69 27.23
N HIS A 580 -24.36 25.23 28.37
CA HIS A 580 -23.01 25.73 28.64
C HIS A 580 -21.93 24.65 28.74
N PHE A 581 -22.29 23.36 28.95
CA PHE A 581 -21.30 22.29 29.04
C PHE A 581 -21.40 21.32 27.88
N SER A 582 -20.25 20.92 27.36
CA SER A 582 -20.17 19.82 26.41
C SER A 582 -20.38 18.45 27.09
N ASP A 583 -20.60 17.42 26.28
CA ASP A 583 -20.43 16.05 26.71
C ASP A 583 -19.01 15.77 27.21
N TYR A 584 -18.82 14.73 28.03
CA TYR A 584 -17.51 14.22 28.35
C TYR A 584 -16.96 13.40 27.18
N VAL A 585 -15.75 13.70 26.79
CA VAL A 585 -15.05 12.90 25.77
C VAL A 585 -13.78 12.31 26.34
N GLY A 586 -13.41 11.12 25.88
CA GLY A 586 -12.19 10.52 26.38
C GLY A 586 -11.71 9.32 25.58
N ARG A 587 -10.51 8.90 25.97
CA ARG A 587 -9.82 7.74 25.41
C ARG A 587 -9.06 6.98 26.47
N VAL A 588 -9.11 5.67 26.39
CA VAL A 588 -8.26 4.75 27.15
C VAL A 588 -7.49 3.89 26.16
N TYR A 589 -6.18 3.92 26.26
CA TYR A 589 -5.29 3.01 25.53
C TYR A 589 -4.55 2.15 26.53
N ALA A 590 -4.46 0.84 26.29
CA ALA A 590 -3.73 -0.09 27.13
C ALA A 590 -3.05 -1.18 26.29
N SER A 591 -1.73 -1.24 26.40
CA SER A 591 -0.90 -2.31 25.81
C SER A 591 0.08 -2.82 26.89
N PRO A 592 -0.44 -3.56 27.88
CA PRO A 592 0.34 -4.03 29.02
C PRO A 592 1.31 -5.14 28.65
N ALA A 593 1.06 -5.86 27.55
CA ALA A 593 1.90 -6.93 27.05
C ALA A 593 1.71 -7.07 25.54
N SER A 594 2.63 -7.76 24.87
CA SER A 594 2.62 -7.97 23.42
C SER A 594 1.37 -8.72 22.90
N TYR A 595 0.64 -9.39 23.79
CA TYR A 595 -0.56 -10.14 23.46
C TYR A 595 -1.88 -9.39 23.75
N LEU A 596 -1.82 -8.13 24.21
CA LEU A 596 -2.99 -7.30 24.45
C LEU A 596 -2.73 -5.87 23.99
N ASP A 597 -3.55 -5.42 23.05
CA ASP A 597 -3.64 -4.03 22.63
C ASP A 597 -5.11 -3.62 22.66
N PHE A 598 -5.43 -2.59 23.42
CA PHE A 598 -6.79 -2.14 23.66
C PHE A 598 -6.86 -0.63 23.49
N ASN A 599 -7.81 -0.17 22.69
CA ASN A 599 -8.12 1.24 22.50
C ASN A 599 -9.63 1.43 22.65
N TYR A 600 -10.03 2.32 23.53
CA TYR A 600 -11.40 2.69 23.77
C TYR A 600 -11.57 4.20 23.69
N ARG A 601 -12.46 4.68 22.82
CA ARG A 601 -12.84 6.09 22.70
C ARG A 601 -14.31 6.23 23.02
N PHE A 602 -14.67 7.31 23.71
CA PHE A 602 -16.05 7.51 24.15
C PHE A 602 -16.45 8.97 24.17
N ARG A 603 -17.76 9.18 24.00
CA ARG A 603 -18.48 10.41 24.36
C ARG A 603 -19.67 10.04 25.22
N ILE A 604 -19.75 10.64 26.40
CA ILE A 604 -20.76 10.41 27.41
C ILE A 604 -21.60 11.67 27.53
N ASP A 605 -22.92 11.51 27.43
CA ASP A 605 -23.86 12.59 27.69
C ASP A 605 -23.67 13.13 29.11
N ARG A 606 -23.63 14.45 29.25
CA ARG A 606 -23.42 15.10 30.54
C ARG A 606 -24.66 15.04 31.48
N THR A 607 -25.86 14.85 30.95
CA THR A 607 -27.13 14.89 31.72
C THR A 607 -27.56 13.54 32.21
N ASP A 608 -27.62 12.53 31.34
CA ASP A 608 -28.08 11.19 31.66
C ASP A 608 -26.94 10.15 31.72
N TYR A 609 -25.69 10.58 31.47
CA TYR A 609 -24.50 9.72 31.45
C TYR A 609 -24.59 8.57 30.44
N SER A 610 -25.47 8.66 29.45
CA SER A 610 -25.56 7.65 28.39
C SER A 610 -24.39 7.78 27.40
N LEU A 611 -23.97 6.67 26.85
CA LEU A 611 -22.95 6.63 25.80
C LEU A 611 -23.55 7.13 24.49
N LYS A 612 -23.09 8.27 23.98
CA LYS A 612 -23.43 8.81 22.63
C LYS A 612 -22.52 8.28 21.54
N TYR A 613 -21.28 8.08 21.87
CA TYR A 613 -20.28 7.46 21.00
C TYR A 613 -19.43 6.50 21.82
N ASN A 614 -19.20 5.34 21.29
CA ASN A 614 -18.16 4.45 21.81
C ASN A 614 -17.54 3.64 20.68
N GLU A 615 -16.23 3.52 20.74
CA GLU A 615 -15.41 2.76 19.81
C GLU A 615 -14.43 1.93 20.62
N ILE A 616 -14.46 0.63 20.41
CA ILE A 616 -13.58 -0.34 21.04
C ILE A 616 -12.79 -1.02 19.95
N ASN A 617 -11.46 -0.99 20.05
CA ASN A 617 -10.56 -1.78 19.22
C ASN A 617 -9.67 -2.60 20.17
N ALA A 618 -9.70 -3.92 20.04
CA ALA A 618 -8.91 -4.81 20.87
C ALA A 618 -8.26 -5.92 20.04
N LYS A 619 -6.96 -6.07 20.20
CA LYS A 619 -6.23 -7.26 19.78
C LYS A 619 -5.85 -8.06 21.01
N ILE A 620 -6.23 -9.34 21.05
CA ILE A 620 -6.05 -10.23 22.19
C ILE A 620 -5.41 -11.52 21.70
N GLY A 621 -4.39 -11.96 22.39
CA GLY A 621 -3.67 -13.22 22.12
C GLY A 621 -2.31 -13.03 21.48
N PRO A 622 -1.44 -14.04 21.63
CA PRO A 622 -0.13 -14.07 20.98
C PRO A 622 -0.26 -14.27 19.46
N ASP A 623 0.82 -14.08 18.72
CA ASP A 623 0.85 -14.24 17.26
C ASP A 623 0.45 -15.64 16.76
N VAL A 624 0.54 -16.66 17.64
CA VAL A 624 0.10 -18.03 17.32
C VAL A 624 -1.44 -18.12 17.25
N LEU A 625 -2.13 -17.40 18.14
CA LEU A 625 -3.59 -17.34 18.19
C LEU A 625 -4.01 -15.98 18.70
N SER A 626 -4.52 -15.14 17.82
CA SER A 626 -5.00 -13.82 18.19
C SER A 626 -6.41 -13.56 17.69
N ALA A 627 -7.16 -12.81 18.48
CA ALA A 627 -8.47 -12.27 18.11
C ALA A 627 -8.37 -10.75 17.99
N TYR A 628 -9.09 -10.19 17.03
CA TYR A 628 -9.29 -8.76 16.89
C TYR A 628 -10.79 -8.45 16.94
N ILE A 629 -11.16 -7.47 17.75
CA ILE A 629 -12.53 -7.00 17.93
C ILE A 629 -12.53 -5.50 17.70
N ALA A 630 -13.39 -5.03 16.80
CA ALA A 630 -13.68 -3.61 16.63
C ALA A 630 -15.19 -3.43 16.76
N PHE A 631 -15.60 -2.61 17.71
CA PHE A 631 -17.00 -2.26 17.93
C PHE A 631 -17.15 -0.75 17.89
N THR A 632 -18.09 -0.26 17.09
CA THR A 632 -18.43 1.16 17.04
C THR A 632 -19.93 1.32 17.25
N SER A 633 -20.31 2.25 18.12
CA SER A 633 -21.70 2.63 18.33
C SER A 633 -21.82 4.14 18.38
N ILE A 634 -22.70 4.69 17.56
CA ILE A 634 -23.01 6.11 17.47
C ILE A 634 -24.52 6.25 17.70
N LYS A 635 -24.91 6.96 18.74
CA LYS A 635 -26.32 7.36 18.90
C LYS A 635 -26.63 8.46 17.90
N GLY A 636 -27.58 8.19 17.02
CA GLY A 636 -28.17 9.19 16.14
C GLY A 636 -28.88 10.27 16.98
N ARG A 637 -28.87 11.48 16.47
CA ARG A 637 -29.63 12.59 17.03
C ARG A 637 -31.01 12.66 16.34
N LYS A 638 -32.04 12.96 17.09
CA LYS A 638 -33.31 13.39 16.55
C LYS A 638 -33.22 14.89 16.26
N ASP A 639 -33.03 15.28 15.03
CA ASP A 639 -33.11 16.67 14.63
C ASP A 639 -34.51 16.93 14.06
N ASP A 640 -35.16 17.96 14.55
CA ASP A 640 -36.48 18.39 14.05
C ASP A 640 -36.40 19.02 12.66
N ARG A 641 -35.21 19.08 12.05
CA ARG A 641 -34.92 19.56 10.69
C ARG A 641 -34.74 18.44 9.68
N ALA A 642 -35.54 17.38 9.79
CA ALA A 642 -35.50 16.23 8.88
C ALA A 642 -35.70 16.57 7.37
N ASP A 643 -35.96 17.83 7.04
CA ASP A 643 -36.19 18.31 5.68
C ASP A 643 -34.98 18.97 5.01
N SER A 644 -33.87 19.18 5.72
CA SER A 644 -32.68 19.77 5.09
C SER A 644 -31.79 18.69 4.49
N GLY A 645 -31.88 18.51 3.19
CA GLY A 645 -31.24 17.49 2.34
C GLY A 645 -29.72 17.32 2.37
N LEU A 646 -29.03 17.60 3.46
CA LEU A 646 -27.58 17.49 3.63
C LEU A 646 -27.13 16.21 4.37
N TYR A 647 -27.77 15.08 4.07
CA TYR A 647 -27.44 13.82 4.75
C TYR A 647 -26.51 12.92 3.93
N PHE A 648 -25.24 13.15 4.02
CA PHE A 648 -24.23 12.17 3.63
C PHE A 648 -24.17 10.98 4.60
N PHE A 649 -24.76 11.10 5.76
CA PHE A 649 -25.00 10.02 6.70
C PHE A 649 -26.45 10.13 7.12
N ASP A 650 -27.14 9.00 7.15
CA ASP A 650 -28.40 8.83 7.82
C ASP A 650 -28.19 9.15 9.32
N GLY A 651 -27.97 10.42 9.64
CA GLY A 651 -27.51 10.97 10.93
C GLY A 651 -28.49 10.81 12.07
N TYR A 652 -29.66 10.20 11.81
CA TYR A 652 -30.76 10.07 12.74
C TYR A 652 -30.92 8.69 13.33
N ARG A 653 -30.29 7.68 12.76
CA ARG A 653 -30.37 6.32 13.30
C ARG A 653 -29.15 5.99 14.13
N GLU A 654 -29.41 5.36 15.26
CA GLU A 654 -28.35 4.67 16.00
C GLU A 654 -27.64 3.73 15.04
N ARG A 655 -26.31 3.83 14.95
CA ARG A 655 -25.48 2.89 14.19
C ARG A 655 -24.63 2.09 15.14
N LYS A 656 -24.64 0.78 14.94
CA LYS A 656 -23.82 -0.15 15.70
C LYS A 656 -23.20 -1.15 14.75
N GLU A 657 -21.90 -1.22 14.76
CA GLU A 657 -21.15 -2.17 13.94
C GLU A 657 -20.17 -2.96 14.81
N LEU A 658 -20.11 -4.25 14.57
CA LEU A 658 -19.16 -5.15 15.20
C LEU A 658 -18.37 -5.89 14.13
N TYR A 659 -17.05 -5.71 14.14
CA TYR A 659 -16.12 -6.53 13.39
C TYR A 659 -15.34 -7.44 14.32
N THR A 660 -15.27 -8.71 14.00
CA THR A 660 -14.47 -9.70 14.74
C THR A 660 -13.62 -10.50 13.77
N SER A 661 -12.37 -10.76 14.13
CA SER A 661 -11.55 -11.71 13.40
C SER A 661 -10.70 -12.55 14.34
N ILE A 662 -10.46 -13.78 13.95
CA ILE A 662 -9.56 -14.72 14.65
C ILE A 662 -8.52 -15.17 13.65
N GLN A 663 -7.26 -15.04 14.03
CA GLN A 663 -6.12 -15.52 13.27
C GLN A 663 -5.40 -16.59 14.07
N ALA A 664 -5.18 -17.74 13.46
CA ALA A 664 -4.45 -18.86 14.05
C ALA A 664 -3.29 -19.27 13.15
N LYS A 665 -2.10 -19.40 13.72
CA LYS A 665 -0.94 -20.00 13.11
C LYS A 665 -0.88 -21.47 13.53
N ILE A 666 -1.42 -22.35 12.67
CA ILE A 666 -1.61 -23.77 12.97
C ILE A 666 -0.25 -24.51 13.01
N SER A 667 0.66 -24.10 12.12
CA SER A 667 2.04 -24.60 12.08
C SER A 667 2.97 -23.47 11.62
N ARG A 668 4.25 -23.80 11.38
CA ARG A 668 5.21 -22.86 10.79
C ARG A 668 4.68 -22.26 9.48
N ASP A 669 4.01 -23.07 8.67
CA ASP A 669 3.66 -22.74 7.27
C ASP A 669 2.17 -22.43 7.06
N TRP A 670 1.29 -22.80 8.02
CA TRP A 670 -0.15 -22.65 7.91
C TRP A 670 -0.70 -21.54 8.79
N ARG A 671 -1.43 -20.63 8.18
CA ARG A 671 -2.22 -19.58 8.85
C ARG A 671 -3.66 -19.64 8.41
N ILE A 672 -4.57 -19.53 9.36
CA ILE A 672 -6.02 -19.47 9.12
C ILE A 672 -6.53 -18.17 9.74
N THR A 673 -7.36 -17.46 8.98
CA THR A 673 -8.09 -16.28 9.46
C THR A 673 -9.56 -16.49 9.21
N ALA A 674 -10.41 -16.24 10.21
CA ALA A 674 -11.85 -16.15 10.06
C ALA A 674 -12.29 -14.77 10.53
N TYR A 675 -13.27 -14.18 9.87
CA TYR A 675 -13.77 -12.86 10.24
C TYR A 675 -15.27 -12.72 9.98
N ASN A 676 -15.89 -11.80 10.73
CA ASN A 676 -17.28 -11.46 10.59
C ASN A 676 -17.48 -9.98 10.88
N ARG A 677 -18.28 -9.32 10.07
CA ARG A 677 -18.70 -7.92 10.19
C ARG A 677 -20.21 -7.87 10.28
N GLN A 678 -20.73 -7.30 11.34
CA GLN A 678 -22.16 -7.24 11.62
C GLN A 678 -22.61 -5.79 11.81
N ASP A 679 -23.71 -5.44 11.19
CA ASP A 679 -24.50 -4.28 11.55
C ASP A 679 -25.50 -4.69 12.65
N LEU A 680 -25.29 -4.16 13.84
CA LEU A 680 -26.14 -4.40 15.02
C LEU A 680 -27.21 -3.30 15.17
N THR A 681 -27.36 -2.44 14.20
CA THR A 681 -28.39 -1.39 14.18
C THR A 681 -29.77 -2.04 14.09
N LYS A 682 -30.73 -1.52 14.85
CA LYS A 682 -32.08 -2.06 14.80
C LYS A 682 -32.72 -1.92 13.42
N GLY A 683 -33.14 -3.04 12.85
CA GLY A 683 -33.75 -3.11 11.51
C GLY A 683 -32.76 -3.20 10.37
N SER A 684 -31.47 -3.42 10.64
CA SER A 684 -30.45 -3.68 9.64
C SER A 684 -30.49 -5.13 9.11
N VAL A 685 -29.71 -5.40 8.07
CA VAL A 685 -29.54 -6.75 7.48
C VAL A 685 -28.78 -7.74 8.41
N GLY A 686 -28.19 -7.26 9.50
CA GLY A 686 -27.40 -8.07 10.41
C GLY A 686 -25.99 -8.33 9.92
N SER A 687 -25.69 -9.49 9.36
CA SER A 687 -24.35 -9.80 8.85
C SER A 687 -24.07 -9.04 7.54
N LEU A 688 -23.08 -8.16 7.54
CA LEU A 688 -22.62 -7.44 6.35
C LEU A 688 -21.61 -8.26 5.54
N GLU A 689 -20.70 -8.93 6.24
CA GLU A 689 -19.64 -9.71 5.64
C GLU A 689 -19.18 -10.80 6.60
N HIS A 690 -18.93 -11.98 6.09
CA HIS A 690 -18.23 -13.02 6.83
C HIS A 690 -17.40 -13.87 5.88
N GLY A 691 -16.27 -14.33 6.36
CA GLY A 691 -15.39 -15.10 5.52
C GLY A 691 -14.22 -15.72 6.25
N GLY A 692 -13.37 -16.35 5.48
CA GLY A 692 -12.14 -16.93 5.97
C GLY A 692 -11.08 -17.08 4.91
N LYS A 693 -9.85 -17.04 5.37
CA LYS A 693 -8.66 -17.15 4.54
C LYS A 693 -7.76 -18.24 5.11
N ILE A 694 -7.31 -19.12 4.23
CA ILE A 694 -6.31 -20.14 4.52
C ILE A 694 -5.06 -19.79 3.73
N ILE A 695 -3.94 -19.66 4.41
CA ILE A 695 -2.65 -19.38 3.80
C ILE A 695 -1.69 -20.50 4.17
N TYR A 696 -1.18 -21.16 3.15
CA TYR A 696 0.02 -21.99 3.26
C TYR A 696 1.18 -21.23 2.64
N GLU A 697 2.29 -21.13 3.36
CA GLU A 697 3.49 -20.45 2.86
C GLU A 697 4.73 -21.06 3.46
N ASP A 698 5.54 -21.68 2.61
CA ASP A 698 6.88 -22.17 2.91
C ASP A 698 7.98 -21.45 2.12
N GLU A 699 9.17 -21.98 2.05
CA GLU A 699 10.31 -21.36 1.35
C GLU A 699 10.11 -21.28 -0.17
N CYS A 700 9.33 -22.19 -0.76
CA CYS A 700 9.21 -22.35 -2.22
C CYS A 700 7.81 -22.13 -2.78
N PHE A 701 6.78 -22.11 -1.93
CA PHE A 701 5.38 -22.09 -2.38
C PHE A 701 4.50 -21.23 -1.47
N LYS A 702 3.52 -20.56 -2.06
CA LYS A 702 2.45 -19.90 -1.33
C LYS A 702 1.11 -20.21 -1.99
N LEU A 703 0.18 -20.67 -1.18
CA LEU A 703 -1.22 -20.85 -1.53
C LEU A 703 -2.07 -19.94 -0.66
N VAL A 704 -2.92 -19.16 -1.28
CA VAL A 704 -3.95 -18.36 -0.59
C VAL A 704 -5.29 -18.82 -1.11
N PHE A 705 -6.13 -19.31 -0.22
CA PHE A 705 -7.53 -19.59 -0.48
C PHE A 705 -8.36 -18.65 0.39
N ASP A 706 -9.25 -17.89 -0.25
CA ASP A 706 -10.13 -16.93 0.38
C ASP A 706 -11.58 -17.24 0.01
N ILE A 707 -12.45 -17.23 1.00
CA ILE A 707 -13.90 -17.36 0.83
C ILE A 707 -14.58 -16.31 1.67
N HIS A 708 -15.46 -15.53 1.09
CA HIS A 708 -16.29 -14.60 1.83
C HIS A 708 -17.66 -14.45 1.22
N LYS A 709 -18.61 -14.03 2.04
CA LYS A 709 -19.94 -13.66 1.66
C LYS A 709 -20.20 -12.22 2.04
N TYR A 710 -20.66 -11.45 1.08
CA TYR A 710 -21.23 -10.12 1.31
C TYR A 710 -22.75 -10.22 1.34
N ASN A 711 -23.37 -9.47 2.28
CA ASN A 711 -24.78 -9.18 2.26
C ASN A 711 -24.91 -7.67 2.08
N SER A 712 -25.53 -7.24 1.02
CA SER A 712 -25.69 -5.83 0.67
C SER A 712 -27.17 -5.42 0.73
N THR A 713 -27.43 -4.20 1.17
CA THR A 713 -28.72 -3.53 0.93
C THR A 713 -28.74 -2.77 -0.39
N ASP A 714 -27.63 -2.80 -1.13
CA ASP A 714 -27.47 -2.15 -2.42
C ASP A 714 -28.12 -3.04 -3.49
N PRO A 715 -29.20 -2.59 -4.15
CA PRO A 715 -29.94 -3.42 -5.13
C PRO A 715 -29.14 -3.75 -6.38
N ASP A 716 -28.05 -3.02 -6.66
CA ASP A 716 -27.14 -3.30 -7.77
C ASP A 716 -26.03 -4.30 -7.40
N TYR A 717 -25.98 -4.75 -6.15
CA TYR A 717 -24.99 -5.71 -5.71
C TYR A 717 -25.69 -6.99 -5.26
N GLU A 718 -25.56 -8.05 -6.05
CA GLU A 718 -26.09 -9.35 -5.68
C GLU A 718 -25.36 -9.92 -4.47
N ASP A 719 -26.13 -10.28 -3.45
CA ASP A 719 -25.64 -11.05 -2.32
C ASP A 719 -25.02 -12.35 -2.82
N GLY A 720 -23.81 -12.66 -2.41
CA GLY A 720 -23.17 -13.85 -2.93
C GLY A 720 -21.90 -14.26 -2.18
N TYR A 721 -21.45 -15.45 -2.53
CA TYR A 721 -20.14 -15.95 -2.14
C TYR A 721 -19.10 -15.56 -3.18
N GLU A 722 -17.98 -15.07 -2.74
CA GLU A 722 -16.79 -14.86 -3.53
C GLU A 722 -15.72 -15.86 -3.10
N TYR A 723 -15.16 -16.58 -4.06
CA TYR A 723 -14.09 -17.55 -3.85
C TYR A 723 -12.88 -17.10 -4.63
N SER A 724 -11.71 -17.15 -4.03
CA SER A 724 -10.48 -16.94 -4.76
C SER A 724 -9.39 -17.93 -4.35
N ALA A 725 -8.59 -18.35 -5.32
CA ALA A 725 -7.41 -19.17 -5.11
C ALA A 725 -6.23 -18.56 -5.86
N THR A 726 -5.16 -18.29 -5.15
CA THR A 726 -3.93 -17.74 -5.71
C THR A 726 -2.76 -18.66 -5.39
N PHE A 727 -2.00 -19.01 -6.41
CA PHE A 727 -0.81 -19.85 -6.33
C PHE A 727 0.41 -19.00 -6.64
N LEU A 728 1.47 -19.14 -5.85
CA LEU A 728 2.75 -18.50 -6.07
C LEU A 728 3.86 -19.54 -5.96
N LEU A 729 4.55 -19.78 -7.07
CA LEU A 729 5.79 -20.56 -7.11
C LEU A 729 6.95 -19.59 -6.97
N LYS A 730 7.55 -19.48 -5.77
CA LYS A 730 8.41 -18.35 -5.39
C LYS A 730 9.63 -18.12 -6.30
N THR A 731 10.15 -19.16 -6.94
CA THR A 731 11.34 -19.08 -7.80
C THR A 731 11.03 -19.01 -9.30
N LEU A 732 9.81 -19.31 -9.73
CA LEU A 732 9.40 -19.22 -11.13
C LEU A 732 8.92 -17.83 -11.56
N GLY A 733 9.17 -16.81 -10.74
CA GLY A 733 8.80 -15.44 -11.04
C GLY A 733 7.60 -14.97 -10.23
N GLY A 734 7.73 -14.94 -8.92
CA GLY A 734 6.79 -14.25 -8.03
C GLY A 734 7.11 -12.78 -7.99
N ILE A 735 6.53 -11.99 -8.86
CA ILE A 735 6.35 -10.57 -8.56
C ILE A 735 5.14 -10.54 -7.62
N GLY A 736 5.42 -10.28 -6.34
CA GLY A 736 4.38 -10.11 -5.35
C GLY A 736 3.39 -9.06 -5.83
N SER A 737 2.15 -9.47 -5.99
CA SER A 737 1.05 -8.54 -5.96
C SER A 737 0.88 -8.13 -4.51
N ASN A 738 1.36 -6.97 -4.11
CA ASN A 738 0.78 -6.25 -3.01
C ASN A 738 -0.38 -5.45 -3.53
#